data_92d6f31bde8920f439511de72c5966f3
#
_entry.id   92d6f31bde8920f439511de72c5966f3
#
_cell.length_a   1.000
_cell.length_b   1.000
_cell.length_c   1.000
_cell.angle_alpha   90.00
_cell.angle_beta   90.00
_cell.angle_gamma   90.00
#
_symmetry.space_group_name_H-M   'P 1'
#
loop_
_entity.id
_entity.type
_entity.pdbx_description
1 polymer ?
#
loop_
_entity_poly.entity_id
_entity_poly.type
_entity_poly.pdbx_seq_one_letter_code
_entity_poly.pdbx_strand_id
1 'polypeptide(L)'
;MSSVTDCSPQAPVQLSEDLLTPSDLARCLPVLLWLMEWSGSADDLLSALPHAKPDIDLTDLRNTLAVLGYPTRMQGLKRGGLDLRCLPAILLPPGKAAAVVYRDEAGQVLMFDGATGDVKPCAPENLRGTLVLASEANAASSRQNWFSGIARRFRGSLPPLLAISGLMAVLGLAVPIFTMAVFDTVVAGYSPETLPMLILGAAAAVVLEILFRVIRQRALLRIAERLDRLVPSAVFTHLLSLPTALVERAGTASQVSRLRDFAAIREFLTGSFAVALLDLPFTLLVVVLMVVLGGWIALVPVGTAIGFVVLFWISRGSMRLAIDQAARANQAREALAVEALETVRTLKLGGAEERWIDRYAAAAAAAAAASARVGTLTGSVLAASQALVTLSGLAAVVLGVLSVLSGTMTAGALIAGMMLIWRVLGPMQTCFVMLSRWEQTQASIRQVDGLMALETERPPPLEARMAPPEQGAVVFHRVTLRYLPQSEPVLAGASFAIQPGQVVAVTGAEGTGKSTLLLLIAGLYRPQGGLVRIDGHDVRSFNPAVLRRSIGWVPQSPGLLYGTIAQNLRLARPSASDEQLRAAAAEAGVLEAIEALPQGFDTRVGDNHSGRLPRSILQRIALASALLRDAPILLLDEPVAGLDDACAKAFTDVIASRRGRCTILMATHRPSHIRLADRVLRLRDGQVEEVDQPASPSSPRPTRTPVGVPLANAAFANLSAANSPRVG
;
A
#
# COMPACT_ATOMS: atom_id res chain seq x y z
N MET A 1 -12.59 -53.75 24.56
CA MET A 1 -12.10 -53.57 23.18
C MET A 1 -13.22 -52.95 22.39
N SER A 2 -13.23 -51.66 22.35
CA SER A 2 -14.18 -50.89 21.55
C SER A 2 -13.44 -49.68 20.98
N SER A 3 -13.53 -49.57 19.72
CA SER A 3 -13.01 -48.63 18.74
C SER A 3 -12.72 -47.21 19.25
N VAL A 4 -11.45 -46.83 19.20
CA VAL A 4 -11.00 -45.48 19.22
C VAL A 4 -11.42 -44.86 17.86
N THR A 5 -12.45 -44.09 17.89
CA THR A 5 -12.90 -43.27 16.75
C THR A 5 -11.83 -42.27 16.36
N ASP A 6 -11.47 -42.38 15.12
CA ASP A 6 -10.62 -41.46 14.34
C ASP A 6 -11.14 -40.03 14.45
N CYS A 7 -10.56 -39.24 15.35
CA CYS A 7 -10.69 -37.78 15.39
C CYS A 7 -9.43 -37.17 14.78
N SER A 8 -9.23 -37.36 13.50
CA SER A 8 -8.38 -36.44 12.73
C SER A 8 -9.17 -35.14 12.55
N PRO A 9 -8.71 -33.99 13.04
CA PRO A 9 -9.36 -32.73 12.77
C PRO A 9 -9.25 -32.44 11.26
N GLN A 10 -10.33 -32.66 10.53
CA GLN A 10 -10.43 -32.17 9.18
C GLN A 10 -10.40 -30.65 9.28
N ALA A 11 -9.26 -30.05 8.93
CA ALA A 11 -9.15 -28.60 8.82
C ALA A 11 -10.21 -28.12 7.82
N PRO A 12 -11.05 -27.13 8.15
CA PRO A 12 -12.16 -26.70 7.30
C PRO A 12 -11.70 -26.01 6.01
N VAL A 13 -10.41 -25.83 5.82
CA VAL A 13 -9.82 -25.27 4.60
C VAL A 13 -8.99 -26.38 3.94
N GLN A 14 -9.60 -27.16 3.06
CA GLN A 14 -8.85 -27.92 2.06
C GLN A 14 -8.21 -26.92 1.09
N LEU A 15 -7.02 -26.45 1.46
CA LEU A 15 -6.11 -25.81 0.50
C LEU A 15 -5.72 -26.93 -0.48
N SER A 16 -6.02 -26.74 -1.77
CA SER A 16 -5.60 -27.67 -2.81
C SER A 16 -4.10 -27.90 -2.65
N GLU A 17 -3.69 -29.18 -2.58
CA GLU A 17 -2.29 -29.62 -2.36
C GLU A 17 -1.31 -29.04 -3.38
N ASP A 18 -1.81 -28.51 -4.50
CA ASP A 18 -1.04 -27.93 -5.60
C ASP A 18 -0.50 -26.50 -5.35
N LEU A 19 -0.93 -25.81 -4.29
CA LEU A 19 -0.59 -24.38 -4.05
C LEU A 19 0.43 -24.16 -2.95
N LEU A 20 0.72 -25.13 -2.10
CA LEU A 20 1.71 -25.03 -1.04
C LEU A 20 2.68 -26.21 -1.16
N THR A 21 3.93 -25.95 -1.49
CA THR A 21 4.99 -26.94 -1.28
C THR A 21 5.01 -27.37 0.19
N PRO A 22 5.31 -28.63 0.50
CA PRO A 22 5.12 -29.21 1.83
C PRO A 22 6.21 -28.76 2.82
N SER A 23 6.32 -27.47 3.10
CA SER A 23 7.14 -27.01 4.24
C SER A 23 6.37 -27.28 5.53
N ASP A 24 7.09 -27.65 6.59
CA ASP A 24 6.53 -27.90 7.92
C ASP A 24 5.74 -26.71 8.47
N LEU A 25 6.23 -25.49 8.22
CA LEU A 25 5.57 -24.25 8.62
C LEU A 25 4.27 -23.99 7.82
N ALA A 26 4.25 -24.36 6.55
CA ALA A 26 3.06 -24.22 5.70
C ALA A 26 1.91 -25.11 6.21
N ARG A 27 2.22 -26.32 6.68
CA ARG A 27 1.23 -27.23 7.29
C ARG A 27 0.80 -26.79 8.68
N CYS A 28 1.66 -26.15 9.45
CA CYS A 28 1.33 -25.63 10.78
C CYS A 28 0.36 -24.44 10.73
N LEU A 29 0.38 -23.63 9.66
CA LEU A 29 -0.39 -22.40 9.58
C LEU A 29 -1.91 -22.60 9.59
N PRO A 30 -2.52 -23.48 8.76
CA PRO A 30 -3.96 -23.73 8.79
C PRO A 30 -4.43 -24.32 10.14
N VAL A 31 -3.63 -25.19 10.74
CA VAL A 31 -3.94 -25.81 12.04
C VAL A 31 -3.94 -24.78 13.15
N LEU A 32 -2.94 -23.87 13.16
CA LEU A 32 -2.91 -22.76 14.12
C LEU A 32 -4.12 -21.84 13.96
N LEU A 33 -4.45 -21.45 12.73
CA LEU A 33 -5.59 -20.58 12.44
C LEU A 33 -6.93 -21.22 12.85
N TRP A 34 -7.08 -22.52 12.63
CA TRP A 34 -8.27 -23.27 13.07
C TRP A 34 -8.37 -23.29 14.61
N LEU A 35 -7.27 -23.56 15.32
CA LEU A 35 -7.23 -23.55 16.78
C LEU A 35 -7.46 -22.15 17.39
N MET A 36 -7.22 -21.10 16.61
CA MET A 36 -7.48 -19.71 17.00
C MET A 36 -8.88 -19.23 16.56
N GLU A 37 -9.73 -20.17 16.12
CA GLU A 37 -11.10 -19.87 15.63
C GLU A 37 -11.12 -18.81 14.52
N TRP A 38 -10.07 -18.78 13.67
CA TRP A 38 -10.03 -17.87 12.54
C TRP A 38 -11.10 -18.20 11.52
N SER A 39 -11.95 -17.25 11.19
CA SER A 39 -13.13 -17.42 10.34
C SER A 39 -12.99 -16.78 8.96
N GLY A 40 -11.78 -16.43 8.55
CA GLY A 40 -11.51 -15.96 7.18
C GLY A 40 -11.71 -17.06 6.15
N SER A 41 -11.84 -16.66 4.88
CA SER A 41 -11.94 -17.60 3.75
C SER A 41 -10.55 -18.09 3.32
N ALA A 42 -10.53 -19.21 2.53
CA ALA A 42 -9.30 -19.67 1.90
C ALA A 42 -8.64 -18.58 1.04
N ASP A 43 -9.45 -17.75 0.36
CA ASP A 43 -8.98 -16.61 -0.44
C ASP A 43 -8.29 -15.54 0.41
N ASP A 44 -8.76 -15.30 1.64
CA ASP A 44 -8.12 -14.37 2.57
C ASP A 44 -6.74 -14.89 3.02
N LEU A 45 -6.63 -16.20 3.25
CA LEU A 45 -5.36 -16.84 3.59
C LEU A 45 -4.39 -16.80 2.40
N LEU A 46 -4.86 -17.15 1.20
CA LEU A 46 -4.05 -17.09 -0.02
C LEU A 46 -3.57 -15.68 -0.33
N SER A 47 -4.42 -14.67 -0.12
CA SER A 47 -4.04 -13.27 -0.31
C SER A 47 -3.02 -12.77 0.71
N ALA A 48 -2.99 -13.36 1.90
CA ALA A 48 -2.04 -13.02 2.96
C ALA A 48 -0.68 -13.71 2.79
N LEU A 49 -0.61 -14.77 1.98
CA LEU A 49 0.63 -15.50 1.70
C LEU A 49 1.51 -14.74 0.69
N PRO A 50 2.84 -14.79 0.84
CA PRO A 50 3.76 -14.20 -0.13
C PRO A 50 3.77 -15.00 -1.44
N HIS A 51 3.17 -14.47 -2.50
CA HIS A 51 2.96 -15.14 -3.79
C HIS A 51 4.23 -15.57 -4.57
N ALA A 52 5.42 -15.33 -4.08
CA ALA A 52 6.66 -15.49 -4.86
C ALA A 52 7.52 -16.70 -4.49
N LYS A 53 7.16 -17.50 -3.49
CA LYS A 53 7.97 -18.68 -3.08
C LYS A 53 7.11 -19.87 -2.72
N PRO A 54 7.52 -21.06 -3.18
CA PRO A 54 6.88 -22.30 -2.77
C PRO A 54 7.11 -22.64 -1.29
N ASP A 55 8.17 -22.15 -0.64
CA ASP A 55 8.50 -22.41 0.77
C ASP A 55 8.18 -21.22 1.66
N ILE A 56 7.39 -21.45 2.71
CA ILE A 56 7.10 -20.47 3.75
C ILE A 56 8.21 -20.54 4.82
N ASP A 57 8.96 -19.45 4.98
CA ASP A 57 9.90 -19.32 6.08
C ASP A 57 9.21 -18.74 7.35
N LEU A 58 9.90 -18.76 8.48
CA LEU A 58 9.39 -18.23 9.75
C LEU A 58 8.99 -16.74 9.65
N THR A 59 9.67 -15.97 8.81
CA THR A 59 9.37 -14.55 8.61
C THR A 59 8.09 -14.39 7.78
N ASP A 60 7.93 -15.22 6.76
CA ASP A 60 6.75 -15.25 5.92
C ASP A 60 5.51 -15.69 6.73
N LEU A 61 5.64 -16.72 7.55
CA LEU A 61 4.60 -17.16 8.50
C LEU A 61 4.17 -16.02 9.43
N ARG A 62 5.12 -15.35 10.06
CA ARG A 62 4.85 -14.23 10.98
C ARG A 62 4.22 -13.04 10.28
N ASN A 63 4.59 -12.77 9.04
CA ASN A 63 4.00 -11.72 8.24
C ASN A 63 2.58 -12.08 7.82
N THR A 64 2.33 -13.32 7.38
CA THR A 64 1.00 -13.83 7.07
C THR A 64 0.07 -13.71 8.27
N LEU A 65 0.49 -14.19 9.44
CA LEU A 65 -0.28 -14.05 10.68
C LEU A 65 -0.54 -12.58 11.03
N ALA A 66 0.43 -11.69 10.84
CA ALA A 66 0.25 -10.27 11.10
C ALA A 66 -0.72 -9.59 10.11
N VAL A 67 -0.74 -10.00 8.84
CA VAL A 67 -1.72 -9.54 7.83
C VAL A 67 -3.13 -10.02 8.20
N LEU A 68 -3.25 -11.25 8.69
CA LEU A 68 -4.51 -11.82 9.17
C LEU A 68 -4.98 -11.23 10.52
N GLY A 69 -4.23 -10.30 11.11
CA GLY A 69 -4.61 -9.63 12.36
C GLY A 69 -4.03 -10.27 13.63
N TYR A 70 -3.14 -11.23 13.50
CA TYR A 70 -2.50 -11.94 14.61
C TYR A 70 -1.00 -11.58 14.73
N PRO A 71 -0.62 -10.47 15.40
CA PRO A 71 0.77 -10.18 15.67
C PRO A 71 1.45 -11.28 16.47
N THR A 72 2.66 -11.62 16.09
CA THR A 72 3.39 -12.73 16.69
C THR A 72 4.51 -12.26 17.62
N ARG A 73 4.68 -12.95 18.75
CA ARG A 73 5.81 -12.77 19.68
C ARG A 73 6.61 -14.07 19.77
N MET A 74 7.94 -13.96 19.72
CA MET A 74 8.82 -15.12 19.94
C MET A 74 9.25 -15.17 21.39
N GLN A 75 9.16 -16.37 21.99
CA GLN A 75 9.59 -16.62 23.36
C GLN A 75 10.43 -17.89 23.41
N GLY A 76 11.64 -17.80 23.93
CA GLY A 76 12.49 -18.97 24.16
C GLY A 76 11.90 -19.85 25.26
N LEU A 77 11.71 -21.13 24.96
CA LEU A 77 11.21 -22.14 25.89
C LEU A 77 12.38 -22.93 26.51
N LYS A 78 12.57 -22.79 27.82
CA LYS A 78 13.44 -23.65 28.61
C LYS A 78 12.64 -24.83 29.10
N ARG A 79 13.34 -25.95 29.44
CA ARG A 79 12.71 -27.19 29.92
C ARG A 79 11.79 -26.91 31.14
N GLY A 80 10.52 -27.31 31.03
CA GLY A 80 9.53 -27.10 32.11
C GLY A 80 8.92 -25.70 32.20
N GLY A 81 9.20 -24.79 31.28
CA GLY A 81 8.75 -23.38 31.32
C GLY A 81 7.57 -23.03 30.42
N LEU A 82 6.78 -23.99 29.95
CA LEU A 82 5.62 -23.72 29.11
C LEU A 82 4.45 -23.17 29.94
N ASP A 83 4.06 -21.93 29.72
CA ASP A 83 2.81 -21.38 30.25
C ASP A 83 1.63 -21.84 29.37
N LEU A 84 0.78 -22.70 29.94
CA LEU A 84 -0.37 -23.28 29.26
C LEU A 84 -1.42 -22.25 28.81
N ARG A 85 -1.36 -21.02 29.32
CA ARG A 85 -2.23 -19.90 28.92
C ARG A 85 -1.82 -19.30 27.57
N CYS A 86 -0.61 -19.60 27.10
CA CYS A 86 -0.08 -19.10 25.85
C CYS A 86 -0.38 -20.01 24.64
N LEU A 87 -1.12 -21.08 24.83
CA LEU A 87 -1.54 -22.00 23.78
C LEU A 87 -2.86 -21.53 23.12
N PRO A 88 -3.04 -21.74 21.79
CA PRO A 88 -2.17 -22.48 20.85
C PRO A 88 -0.95 -21.68 20.41
N ALA A 89 0.17 -22.37 20.11
CA ALA A 89 1.42 -21.76 19.70
C ALA A 89 2.20 -22.66 18.73
N ILE A 90 3.03 -22.08 17.87
CA ILE A 90 3.97 -22.85 17.03
C ILE A 90 5.28 -23.01 17.82
N LEU A 91 5.71 -24.25 17.97
CA LEU A 91 7.00 -24.61 18.55
C LEU A 91 8.02 -24.84 17.44
N LEU A 92 9.17 -24.20 17.55
CA LEU A 92 10.36 -24.41 16.72
C LEU A 92 11.43 -25.11 17.52
N PRO A 93 11.49 -26.45 17.52
CA PRO A 93 12.51 -27.19 18.25
C PRO A 93 13.84 -27.09 17.49
N PRO A 94 15.00 -27.05 18.18
CA PRO A 94 16.30 -26.99 17.51
C PRO A 94 16.56 -28.28 16.73
N GLY A 95 16.80 -28.14 15.41
CA GLY A 95 17.12 -29.27 14.51
C GLY A 95 15.97 -30.21 14.19
N LYS A 96 14.73 -29.84 14.47
CA LYS A 96 13.52 -30.61 14.14
C LYS A 96 12.52 -29.71 13.40
N ALA A 97 11.52 -30.35 12.79
CA ALA A 97 10.43 -29.66 12.11
C ALA A 97 9.58 -28.82 13.07
N ALA A 98 8.94 -27.80 12.53
CA ALA A 98 7.98 -26.98 13.27
C ALA A 98 6.76 -27.81 13.69
N ALA A 99 6.19 -27.50 14.86
CA ALA A 99 5.02 -28.18 15.37
C ALA A 99 4.04 -27.18 16.00
N VAL A 100 2.74 -27.47 15.97
CA VAL A 100 1.73 -26.69 16.68
C VAL A 100 1.43 -27.36 18.00
N VAL A 101 1.58 -26.64 19.11
CA VAL A 101 1.25 -27.11 20.46
C VAL A 101 -0.06 -26.46 20.88
N TYR A 102 -1.00 -27.26 21.32
CA TYR A 102 -2.32 -26.78 21.73
C TYR A 102 -2.89 -27.65 22.86
N ARG A 103 -4.00 -27.20 23.42
CA ARG A 103 -4.71 -27.90 24.49
C ARG A 103 -6.07 -28.36 23.93
N ASP A 104 -6.43 -29.63 24.17
CA ASP A 104 -7.75 -30.14 23.81
C ASP A 104 -8.82 -29.79 24.86
N GLU A 105 -10.08 -30.12 24.59
CA GLU A 105 -11.21 -29.90 25.50
C GLU A 105 -11.08 -30.68 26.82
N ALA A 106 -10.34 -31.77 26.85
CA ALA A 106 -10.06 -32.56 28.03
C ALA A 106 -8.90 -32.00 28.88
N GLY A 107 -8.26 -30.93 28.40
CA GLY A 107 -7.14 -30.27 29.09
C GLY A 107 -5.78 -30.88 28.83
N GLN A 108 -5.68 -31.87 27.94
CA GLN A 108 -4.42 -32.55 27.59
C GLN A 108 -3.65 -31.71 26.57
N VAL A 109 -2.32 -31.63 26.68
CA VAL A 109 -1.47 -30.92 25.71
C VAL A 109 -1.14 -31.88 24.56
N LEU A 110 -1.50 -31.45 23.37
CA LEU A 110 -1.28 -32.14 22.10
C LEU A 110 -0.27 -31.36 21.25
N MET A 111 0.47 -32.10 20.42
CA MET A 111 1.42 -31.53 19.48
C MET A 111 1.14 -32.08 18.07
N PHE A 112 0.85 -31.18 17.16
CA PHE A 112 0.74 -31.47 15.72
C PHE A 112 2.12 -31.30 15.09
N ASP A 113 2.67 -32.34 14.48
CA ASP A 113 3.98 -32.34 13.83
C ASP A 113 3.81 -31.83 12.36
N GLY A 114 4.44 -30.69 12.02
CA GLY A 114 4.34 -30.13 10.67
C GLY A 114 5.01 -30.97 9.58
N ALA A 115 5.94 -31.89 9.91
CA ALA A 115 6.59 -32.75 8.92
C ALA A 115 5.73 -33.95 8.57
N THR A 116 5.17 -34.62 9.58
CA THR A 116 4.40 -35.87 9.36
C THR A 116 2.89 -35.65 9.28
N GLY A 117 2.38 -34.55 9.85
CA GLY A 117 0.95 -34.30 10.00
C GLY A 117 0.29 -35.04 11.16
N ASP A 118 1.08 -35.78 11.98
CA ASP A 118 0.58 -36.55 13.10
C ASP A 118 0.29 -35.70 14.33
N VAL A 119 -0.75 -36.04 15.07
CA VAL A 119 -1.06 -35.47 16.37
C VAL A 119 -0.62 -36.46 17.49
N LYS A 120 0.23 -35.99 18.40
CA LYS A 120 0.74 -36.83 19.50
C LYS A 120 0.56 -36.12 20.85
N PRO A 121 0.17 -36.82 21.90
CA PRO A 121 0.19 -36.24 23.25
C PRO A 121 1.63 -35.91 23.64
N CYS A 122 1.84 -34.74 24.22
CA CYS A 122 3.17 -34.37 24.68
C CYS A 122 3.16 -33.84 26.09
N ALA A 123 4.23 -34.20 26.88
CA ALA A 123 4.41 -33.65 28.18
C ALA A 123 5.04 -32.27 28.12
N PRO A 124 4.42 -31.23 28.72
CA PRO A 124 4.91 -29.84 28.67
C PRO A 124 6.35 -29.67 29.15
N GLU A 125 6.76 -30.55 30.06
CA GLU A 125 8.10 -30.57 30.70
C GLU A 125 9.24 -30.91 29.71
N ASN A 126 8.93 -31.60 28.63
CA ASN A 126 9.91 -32.08 27.65
C ASN A 126 10.11 -31.15 26.47
N LEU A 127 9.29 -30.13 26.35
CA LEU A 127 9.33 -29.18 25.23
C LEU A 127 10.50 -28.21 25.37
N ARG A 128 11.28 -28.05 24.28
CA ARG A 128 12.40 -27.12 24.18
C ARG A 128 12.39 -26.47 22.80
N GLY A 129 12.74 -25.20 22.73
CA GLY A 129 12.83 -24.47 21.46
C GLY A 129 12.37 -23.05 21.57
N THR A 130 11.89 -22.49 20.47
CA THR A 130 11.31 -21.16 20.42
C THR A 130 9.81 -21.28 20.14
N LEU A 131 8.98 -20.70 20.99
CA LEU A 131 7.54 -20.57 20.76
C LEU A 131 7.26 -19.32 19.95
N VAL A 132 6.42 -19.47 18.93
CA VAL A 132 5.81 -18.37 18.22
C VAL A 132 4.38 -18.24 18.72
N LEU A 133 4.16 -17.25 19.56
CA LEU A 133 2.86 -16.95 20.14
C LEU A 133 2.15 -15.98 19.20
N ALA A 134 0.93 -16.31 18.80
CA ALA A 134 0.05 -15.43 18.08
C ALA A 134 -1.04 -14.91 19.03
N SER A 135 -1.36 -13.64 18.96
CA SER A 135 -2.42 -13.02 19.78
C SER A 135 -3.25 -12.10 18.89
N GLU A 136 -4.54 -11.95 19.18
CA GLU A 136 -5.32 -10.95 18.48
C GLU A 136 -4.75 -9.54 18.66
N ALA A 137 -4.68 -8.79 17.57
CA ALA A 137 -4.20 -7.43 17.62
C ALA A 137 -5.20 -6.55 18.37
N ASN A 138 -4.80 -6.03 19.52
CA ASN A 138 -5.43 -4.83 20.06
C ASN A 138 -5.18 -3.69 19.07
N ALA A 139 -6.18 -3.43 18.23
CA ALA A 139 -6.08 -2.67 16.98
C ALA A 139 -5.70 -1.19 17.15
N ALA A 140 -5.70 -0.66 18.37
CA ALA A 140 -5.50 0.75 18.64
C ALA A 140 -4.03 1.19 18.76
N SER A 141 -3.12 0.32 19.21
CA SER A 141 -1.73 0.72 19.52
C SER A 141 -0.72 0.53 18.38
N SER A 142 -1.08 -0.22 17.33
CA SER A 142 -0.15 -0.55 16.22
C SER A 142 -0.11 0.50 15.10
N ARG A 143 -1.04 1.47 15.07
CA ARG A 143 -1.21 2.37 13.93
C ARG A 143 -0.24 3.55 13.88
N GLN A 144 0.22 4.05 15.01
CA GLN A 144 1.00 5.30 15.04
C GLN A 144 2.48 5.20 14.62
N ASN A 145 3.06 3.99 14.58
CA ASN A 145 4.47 3.78 14.22
C ASN A 145 4.64 2.48 13.41
N TRP A 146 3.92 2.36 12.33
CA TRP A 146 3.92 1.16 11.48
C TRP A 146 5.33 0.80 10.97
N PHE A 147 6.05 1.81 10.47
CA PHE A 147 7.41 1.62 9.98
C PHE A 147 8.38 1.13 11.08
N SER A 148 8.26 1.67 12.29
CA SER A 148 9.08 1.19 13.42
C SER A 148 8.75 -0.25 13.80
N GLY A 149 7.51 -0.68 13.59
CA GLY A 149 7.07 -2.07 13.76
C GLY A 149 7.77 -3.01 12.77
N ILE A 150 7.87 -2.60 11.50
CA ILE A 150 8.62 -3.34 10.48
C ILE A 150 10.11 -3.37 10.83
N ALA A 151 10.72 -2.24 11.13
CA ALA A 151 12.15 -2.16 11.48
C ALA A 151 12.50 -3.08 12.67
N ARG A 152 11.62 -3.18 13.65
CA ARG A 152 11.78 -4.09 14.81
C ARG A 152 11.86 -5.57 14.39
N ARG A 153 11.20 -5.98 13.30
CA ARG A 153 11.24 -7.38 12.82
C ARG A 153 12.63 -7.79 12.33
N PHE A 154 13.42 -6.82 11.85
CA PHE A 154 14.79 -7.05 11.38
C PHE A 154 15.85 -6.98 12.49
N ARG A 155 15.45 -6.67 13.74
CA ARG A 155 16.39 -6.60 14.88
C ARG A 155 17.17 -7.91 15.08
N GLY A 156 16.58 -9.05 14.79
CA GLY A 156 17.26 -10.34 14.87
C GLY A 156 18.42 -10.52 13.88
N SER A 157 18.44 -9.76 12.79
CA SER A 157 19.52 -9.79 11.79
C SER A 157 20.68 -8.84 12.13
N LEU A 158 20.52 -7.92 13.09
CA LEU A 158 21.56 -6.96 13.46
C LEU A 158 22.78 -7.61 14.15
N PRO A 159 22.65 -8.53 15.13
CA PRO A 159 23.82 -9.13 15.79
C PRO A 159 24.77 -9.83 14.84
N PRO A 160 24.33 -10.71 13.91
CA PRO A 160 25.26 -11.34 12.96
C PRO A 160 25.89 -10.35 12.00
N LEU A 161 25.18 -9.29 11.57
CA LEU A 161 25.75 -8.24 10.72
C LEU A 161 26.82 -7.44 11.46
N LEU A 162 26.59 -7.09 12.73
CA LEU A 162 27.58 -6.45 13.59
C LEU A 162 28.80 -7.34 13.81
N ALA A 163 28.60 -8.64 14.07
CA ALA A 163 29.73 -9.58 14.22
C ALA A 163 30.60 -9.64 12.96
N ILE A 164 29.98 -9.72 11.77
CA ILE A 164 30.71 -9.69 10.50
C ILE A 164 31.45 -8.36 10.33
N SER A 165 30.80 -7.22 10.61
CA SER A 165 31.45 -5.90 10.53
C SER A 165 32.63 -5.78 11.52
N GLY A 166 32.49 -6.32 12.74
CA GLY A 166 33.58 -6.35 13.70
C GLY A 166 34.77 -7.19 13.23
N LEU A 167 34.51 -8.38 12.68
CA LEU A 167 35.53 -9.24 12.12
C LEU A 167 36.23 -8.56 10.92
N MET A 168 35.47 -7.91 10.04
CA MET A 168 36.02 -7.11 8.94
C MET A 168 36.87 -5.94 9.43
N ALA A 169 36.46 -5.27 10.51
CA ALA A 169 37.24 -4.19 11.11
C ALA A 169 38.61 -4.71 11.61
N VAL A 170 38.63 -5.87 12.28
CA VAL A 170 39.87 -6.51 12.75
C VAL A 170 40.75 -6.93 11.57
N LEU A 171 40.18 -7.65 10.58
CA LEU A 171 40.94 -8.09 9.40
C LEU A 171 41.51 -6.93 8.62
N GLY A 172 40.79 -5.84 8.56
CA GLY A 172 41.23 -4.65 7.89
C GLY A 172 42.40 -3.91 8.57
N LEU A 173 42.75 -4.23 9.80
CA LEU A 173 43.97 -3.75 10.44
C LEU A 173 45.22 -4.45 9.90
N ALA A 174 45.05 -5.59 9.25
CA ALA A 174 46.17 -6.40 8.77
C ALA A 174 47.07 -5.62 7.77
N VAL A 175 46.49 -4.83 6.84
CA VAL A 175 47.24 -4.06 5.86
C VAL A 175 48.08 -2.94 6.48
N PRO A 176 47.53 -2.07 7.36
CA PRO A 176 48.34 -1.10 8.09
C PRO A 176 49.44 -1.73 8.94
N ILE A 177 49.12 -2.79 9.69
CA ILE A 177 50.11 -3.50 10.53
C ILE A 177 51.19 -4.16 9.69
N PHE A 178 50.82 -4.77 8.56
CA PHE A 178 51.78 -5.30 7.58
C PHE A 178 52.73 -4.21 7.08
N THR A 179 52.16 -3.04 6.68
CA THR A 179 52.98 -1.93 6.20
C THR A 179 53.93 -1.44 7.29
N MET A 180 53.47 -1.30 8.53
CA MET A 180 54.32 -0.96 9.66
C MET A 180 55.46 -1.96 9.84
N ALA A 181 55.15 -3.27 9.86
CA ALA A 181 56.12 -4.33 10.04
C ALA A 181 57.16 -4.36 8.90
N VAL A 182 56.75 -4.11 7.65
CA VAL A 182 57.69 -4.05 6.51
C VAL A 182 58.65 -2.88 6.69
N PHE A 183 58.19 -1.70 7.06
CA PHE A 183 59.10 -0.54 7.22
C PHE A 183 59.99 -0.65 8.46
N ASP A 184 59.49 -1.18 9.55
CA ASP A 184 60.23 -1.24 10.82
C ASP A 184 61.16 -2.45 10.92
N THR A 185 60.77 -3.63 10.36
CA THR A 185 61.60 -4.85 10.47
C THR A 185 62.34 -5.16 9.19
N VAL A 186 61.72 -5.05 8.00
CA VAL A 186 62.37 -5.43 6.74
C VAL A 186 63.29 -4.32 6.24
N VAL A 187 62.80 -3.06 6.20
CA VAL A 187 63.55 -1.95 5.65
C VAL A 187 64.56 -1.41 6.67
N ALA A 188 64.10 -1.07 7.90
CA ALA A 188 65.01 -0.50 8.92
C ALA A 188 65.86 -1.59 9.61
N GLY A 189 65.29 -2.81 9.80
CA GLY A 189 66.04 -3.92 10.44
C GLY A 189 66.86 -4.80 9.53
N TYR A 190 66.88 -4.53 8.19
CA TYR A 190 67.59 -5.32 7.16
C TYR A 190 67.31 -6.82 7.23
N SER A 191 66.04 -7.22 7.51
CA SER A 191 65.64 -8.64 7.65
C SER A 191 64.71 -9.10 6.53
N PRO A 192 65.20 -9.33 5.28
CA PRO A 192 64.35 -9.68 4.15
C PRO A 192 63.69 -11.05 4.27
N GLU A 193 64.22 -11.93 5.11
CA GLU A 193 63.72 -13.31 5.32
C GLU A 193 62.28 -13.35 5.91
N THR A 194 61.86 -12.30 6.63
CA THR A 194 60.53 -12.21 7.24
C THR A 194 59.46 -11.77 6.25
N LEU A 195 59.85 -11.17 5.11
CA LEU A 195 58.92 -10.59 4.13
C LEU A 195 57.92 -11.60 3.55
N PRO A 196 58.29 -12.84 3.12
CA PRO A 196 57.33 -13.79 2.57
C PRO A 196 56.20 -14.17 3.56
N MET A 197 56.55 -14.34 4.85
CA MET A 197 55.55 -14.66 5.87
C MET A 197 54.57 -13.51 6.12
N LEU A 198 55.07 -12.27 6.13
CA LEU A 198 54.26 -11.08 6.26
C LEU A 198 53.31 -10.91 5.06
N ILE A 199 53.78 -11.13 3.83
CA ILE A 199 52.95 -11.10 2.62
C ILE A 199 51.86 -12.16 2.67
N LEU A 200 52.18 -13.40 3.04
CA LEU A 200 51.19 -14.48 3.14
C LEU A 200 50.09 -14.15 4.16
N GLY A 201 50.47 -13.66 5.33
CA GLY A 201 49.51 -13.25 6.38
C GLY A 201 48.59 -12.09 5.93
N ALA A 202 49.18 -11.04 5.33
CA ALA A 202 48.41 -9.93 4.81
C ALA A 202 47.46 -10.33 3.67
N ALA A 203 47.96 -11.15 2.71
CA ALA A 203 47.15 -11.66 1.59
C ALA A 203 45.97 -12.51 2.12
N ALA A 204 46.23 -13.43 3.06
CA ALA A 204 45.16 -14.23 3.68
C ALA A 204 44.09 -13.34 4.38
N ALA A 205 44.52 -12.32 5.10
CA ALA A 205 43.61 -11.38 5.77
C ALA A 205 42.74 -10.60 4.76
N VAL A 206 43.35 -10.13 3.65
CA VAL A 206 42.63 -9.41 2.59
C VAL A 206 41.61 -10.31 1.89
N VAL A 207 41.99 -11.55 1.55
CA VAL A 207 41.06 -12.52 0.94
C VAL A 207 39.89 -12.80 1.87
N LEU A 208 40.13 -12.98 3.17
CA LEU A 208 39.09 -13.22 4.15
C LEU A 208 38.21 -11.98 4.36
N GLU A 209 38.79 -10.77 4.35
CA GLU A 209 38.02 -9.50 4.42
C GLU A 209 37.06 -9.40 3.21
N ILE A 210 37.54 -9.69 2.00
CA ILE A 210 36.69 -9.68 0.79
C ILE A 210 35.57 -10.69 0.92
N LEU A 211 35.85 -11.91 1.39
CA LEU A 211 34.83 -12.94 1.61
C LEU A 211 33.73 -12.45 2.55
N PHE A 212 34.09 -11.93 3.73
CA PHE A 212 33.11 -11.38 4.68
C PHE A 212 32.36 -10.17 4.13
N ARG A 213 33.02 -9.33 3.33
CA ARG A 213 32.38 -8.20 2.65
C ARG A 213 31.28 -8.68 1.69
N VAL A 214 31.53 -9.73 0.93
CA VAL A 214 30.52 -10.34 0.04
C VAL A 214 29.38 -10.97 0.82
N ILE A 215 29.68 -11.68 1.93
CA ILE A 215 28.66 -12.29 2.79
C ILE A 215 27.75 -11.20 3.40
N ARG A 216 28.34 -10.13 3.93
CA ARG A 216 27.61 -8.99 4.48
C ARG A 216 26.70 -8.33 3.43
N GLN A 217 27.26 -8.09 2.23
CA GLN A 217 26.48 -7.48 1.15
C GLN A 217 25.31 -8.35 0.73
N ARG A 218 25.50 -9.67 0.61
CA ARG A 218 24.41 -10.62 0.33
C ARG A 218 23.33 -10.62 1.43
N ALA A 219 23.73 -10.52 2.69
CA ALA A 219 22.78 -10.44 3.80
C ALA A 219 21.95 -9.14 3.75
N LEU A 220 22.58 -8.00 3.48
CA LEU A 220 21.88 -6.72 3.31
C LEU A 220 20.93 -6.73 2.10
N LEU A 221 21.35 -7.34 0.98
CA LEU A 221 20.49 -7.48 -0.20
C LEU A 221 19.27 -8.35 0.07
N ARG A 222 19.38 -9.42 0.87
CA ARG A 222 18.21 -10.22 1.30
C ARG A 222 17.23 -9.42 2.15
N ILE A 223 17.74 -8.54 3.01
CA ILE A 223 16.89 -7.63 3.80
C ILE A 223 16.19 -6.63 2.87
N ALA A 224 16.92 -6.06 1.91
CA ALA A 224 16.35 -5.15 0.90
C ALA A 224 15.24 -5.82 0.10
N GLU A 225 15.47 -7.02 -0.41
CA GLU A 225 14.51 -7.81 -1.17
C GLU A 225 13.24 -8.11 -0.37
N ARG A 226 13.37 -8.42 0.92
CA ARG A 226 12.22 -8.61 1.81
C ARG A 226 11.43 -7.33 2.05
N LEU A 227 12.12 -6.21 2.24
CA LEU A 227 11.46 -4.90 2.38
C LEU A 227 10.72 -4.50 1.12
N ASP A 228 11.33 -4.73 -0.07
CA ASP A 228 10.73 -4.43 -1.36
C ASP A 228 9.45 -5.23 -1.64
N ARG A 229 9.33 -6.42 -1.08
CA ARG A 229 8.10 -7.22 -1.19
C ARG A 229 7.04 -6.82 -0.16
N LEU A 230 7.45 -6.67 1.09
CA LEU A 230 6.53 -6.46 2.21
C LEU A 230 5.88 -5.07 2.20
N VAL A 231 6.67 -4.02 1.97
CA VAL A 231 6.16 -2.66 2.17
C VAL A 231 5.26 -2.19 1.03
N PRO A 232 5.63 -2.30 -0.26
CA PRO A 232 4.73 -1.90 -1.34
C PRO A 232 3.42 -2.71 -1.33
N SER A 233 3.50 -4.02 -1.08
CA SER A 233 2.31 -4.87 -0.99
C SER A 233 1.41 -4.45 0.16
N ALA A 234 1.95 -4.21 1.36
CA ALA A 234 1.17 -3.77 2.50
C ALA A 234 0.55 -2.37 2.29
N VAL A 235 1.31 -1.43 1.71
CA VAL A 235 0.82 -0.08 1.39
C VAL A 235 -0.27 -0.15 0.33
N PHE A 236 -0.09 -0.95 -0.71
CA PHE A 236 -1.09 -1.12 -1.77
C PHE A 236 -2.38 -1.75 -1.24
N THR A 237 -2.26 -2.82 -0.45
CA THR A 237 -3.42 -3.45 0.22
C THR A 237 -4.15 -2.47 1.13
N HIS A 238 -3.39 -1.66 1.88
CA HIS A 238 -3.96 -0.63 2.75
C HIS A 238 -4.71 0.44 1.94
N LEU A 239 -4.12 0.91 0.83
CA LEU A 239 -4.76 1.88 -0.07
C LEU A 239 -6.08 1.34 -0.63
N LEU A 240 -6.12 0.08 -1.07
CA LEU A 240 -7.35 -0.55 -1.57
C LEU A 240 -8.40 -0.76 -0.47
N SER A 241 -7.97 -0.87 0.78
CA SER A 241 -8.87 -1.02 1.93
C SER A 241 -9.34 0.31 2.54
N LEU A 242 -8.89 1.46 2.03
CA LEU A 242 -9.37 2.77 2.48
C LEU A 242 -10.82 3.01 2.01
N PRO A 243 -11.65 3.70 2.83
CA PRO A 243 -12.96 4.14 2.41
C PRO A 243 -12.89 4.99 1.14
N THR A 244 -13.80 4.75 0.20
CA THR A 244 -13.89 5.46 -1.09
C THR A 244 -13.89 6.99 -0.90
N ALA A 245 -14.60 7.47 0.14
CA ALA A 245 -14.65 8.88 0.49
C ALA A 245 -13.27 9.51 0.78
N LEU A 246 -12.29 8.75 1.25
CA LEU A 246 -10.91 9.22 1.47
C LEU A 246 -10.07 9.16 0.20
N VAL A 247 -10.28 8.11 -0.60
CA VAL A 247 -9.52 7.90 -1.85
C VAL A 247 -9.90 8.94 -2.91
N GLU A 248 -11.19 9.22 -3.07
CA GLU A 248 -11.69 10.21 -4.05
C GLU A 248 -11.27 11.65 -3.73
N ARG A 249 -11.07 11.98 -2.45
CA ARG A 249 -10.57 13.31 -2.03
C ARG A 249 -9.10 13.53 -2.34
N ALA A 250 -8.30 12.48 -2.34
CA ALA A 250 -6.88 12.55 -2.62
C ALA A 250 -6.66 12.16 -4.08
N GLY A 251 -6.26 13.10 -4.94
CA GLY A 251 -6.02 12.84 -6.37
C GLY A 251 -5.11 11.63 -6.59
N THR A 252 -5.38 10.86 -7.63
CA THR A 252 -4.66 9.61 -7.99
C THR A 252 -3.14 9.78 -8.09
N ALA A 253 -2.68 10.93 -8.61
CA ALA A 253 -1.25 11.26 -8.70
C ALA A 253 -0.58 11.33 -7.32
N SER A 254 -1.24 11.91 -6.33
CA SER A 254 -0.74 11.98 -4.95
C SER A 254 -0.61 10.60 -4.32
N GLN A 255 -1.51 9.68 -4.63
CA GLN A 255 -1.46 8.29 -4.13
C GLN A 255 -0.30 7.51 -4.76
N VAL A 256 -0.08 7.65 -6.07
CA VAL A 256 1.03 7.00 -6.78
C VAL A 256 2.39 7.55 -6.33
N SER A 257 2.50 8.87 -6.08
CA SER A 257 3.74 9.49 -5.55
C SER A 257 4.16 8.86 -4.23
N ARG A 258 3.22 8.59 -3.33
CA ARG A 258 3.48 7.94 -2.04
C ARG A 258 4.10 6.54 -2.16
N LEU A 259 3.77 5.80 -3.21
CA LEU A 259 4.39 4.50 -3.48
C LEU A 259 5.85 4.62 -3.93
N ARG A 260 6.22 5.72 -4.61
CA ARG A 260 7.60 5.97 -5.08
C ARG A 260 8.54 6.37 -3.94
N ASP A 261 8.04 7.07 -2.94
CA ASP A 261 8.85 7.56 -1.81
C ASP A 261 9.46 6.43 -0.97
N PHE A 262 8.92 5.21 -1.09
CA PHE A 262 9.47 4.04 -0.41
C PHE A 262 10.88 3.66 -0.89
N ALA A 263 11.24 3.93 -2.14
CA ALA A 263 12.58 3.63 -2.66
C ALA A 263 13.68 4.35 -1.85
N ALA A 264 13.42 5.60 -1.42
CA ALA A 264 14.35 6.36 -0.59
C ALA A 264 14.51 5.75 0.82
N ILE A 265 13.41 5.24 1.40
CA ILE A 265 13.43 4.56 2.70
C ILE A 265 14.24 3.26 2.63
N ARG A 266 14.06 2.47 1.57
CA ARG A 266 14.82 1.24 1.33
C ARG A 266 16.31 1.54 1.23
N GLU A 267 16.69 2.50 0.38
CA GLU A 267 18.09 2.89 0.19
C GLU A 267 18.75 3.33 1.51
N PHE A 268 18.01 4.04 2.35
CA PHE A 268 18.48 4.43 3.67
C PHE A 268 18.75 3.21 4.57
N LEU A 269 17.88 2.19 4.57
CA LEU A 269 17.99 1.02 5.45
C LEU A 269 19.01 -0.03 4.98
N THR A 270 19.29 -0.10 3.68
CA THR A 270 20.11 -1.18 3.08
C THR A 270 21.27 -0.68 2.24
N GLY A 271 21.34 0.62 2.02
CA GLY A 271 22.39 1.28 1.24
C GLY A 271 23.66 1.58 2.03
N SER A 272 24.43 2.51 1.51
CA SER A 272 25.75 2.92 2.08
C SER A 272 25.66 3.40 3.51
N PHE A 273 24.53 4.00 3.92
CA PHE A 273 24.32 4.46 5.30
C PHE A 273 24.25 3.30 6.29
N ALA A 274 23.49 2.23 5.95
CA ALA A 274 23.39 1.07 6.81
C ALA A 274 24.76 0.41 7.01
N VAL A 275 25.56 0.33 5.93
CA VAL A 275 26.93 -0.17 6.00
C VAL A 275 27.79 0.71 6.91
N ALA A 276 27.78 2.01 6.71
CA ALA A 276 28.55 2.95 7.53
C ALA A 276 28.12 2.92 9.01
N LEU A 277 26.80 2.78 9.27
CA LEU A 277 26.29 2.68 10.63
C LEU A 277 26.72 1.37 11.32
N LEU A 278 26.80 0.26 10.58
CA LEU A 278 27.31 -1.02 11.09
C LEU A 278 28.82 -0.96 11.35
N ASP A 279 29.58 -0.19 10.58
CA ASP A 279 31.04 -0.04 10.73
C ASP A 279 31.41 0.99 11.81
N LEU A 280 30.54 1.98 12.11
CA LEU A 280 30.80 3.08 13.04
C LEU A 280 31.25 2.63 14.43
N PRO A 281 30.62 1.63 15.11
CA PRO A 281 31.08 1.17 16.42
C PRO A 281 32.52 0.65 16.42
N PHE A 282 32.97 0.08 15.29
CA PHE A 282 34.28 -0.52 15.15
C PHE A 282 35.36 0.52 14.77
N THR A 283 34.97 1.74 14.39
CA THR A 283 35.93 2.83 14.24
C THR A 283 36.60 3.18 15.56
N LEU A 284 35.90 2.94 16.71
CA LEU A 284 36.50 3.08 18.03
C LEU A 284 37.70 2.14 18.22
N LEU A 285 37.58 0.87 17.77
CA LEU A 285 38.69 -0.10 17.81
C LEU A 285 39.92 0.43 17.05
N VAL A 286 39.67 1.01 15.88
CA VAL A 286 40.75 1.60 15.05
C VAL A 286 41.38 2.82 15.76
N VAL A 287 40.57 3.69 16.38
CA VAL A 287 41.06 4.84 17.16
C VAL A 287 41.89 4.38 18.38
N VAL A 288 41.45 3.33 19.07
CA VAL A 288 42.23 2.74 20.20
C VAL A 288 43.58 2.23 19.71
N LEU A 289 43.62 1.54 18.56
CA LEU A 289 44.89 1.10 17.97
C LEU A 289 45.77 2.30 17.59
N MET A 290 45.19 3.38 17.07
CA MET A 290 45.94 4.63 16.78
C MET A 290 46.53 5.27 18.04
N VAL A 291 45.85 5.23 19.19
CA VAL A 291 46.40 5.68 20.48
C VAL A 291 47.63 4.87 20.85
N VAL A 292 47.58 3.55 20.69
CA VAL A 292 48.69 2.63 21.03
C VAL A 292 49.90 2.85 20.11
N LEU A 293 49.66 3.04 18.80
CA LEU A 293 50.75 3.16 17.82
C LEU A 293 51.36 4.56 17.71
N GLY A 294 50.52 5.60 17.88
CA GLY A 294 50.92 6.98 17.52
C GLY A 294 50.48 8.05 18.50
N GLY A 295 49.95 7.68 19.69
CA GLY A 295 49.60 8.61 20.75
C GLY A 295 48.73 9.80 20.29
N TRP A 296 49.35 10.97 20.13
CA TRP A 296 48.65 12.21 19.77
C TRP A 296 47.96 12.22 18.39
N ILE A 297 48.34 11.38 17.44
CA ILE A 297 47.69 11.28 16.14
C ILE A 297 46.20 10.84 16.29
N ALA A 298 45.87 10.09 17.31
CA ALA A 298 44.51 9.68 17.60
C ALA A 298 43.55 10.80 17.95
N LEU A 299 44.04 12.00 18.28
CA LEU A 299 43.18 13.19 18.48
C LEU A 299 42.58 13.71 17.16
N VAL A 300 43.19 13.42 16.02
CA VAL A 300 42.72 13.92 14.73
C VAL A 300 41.32 13.39 14.40
N PRO A 301 41.01 12.07 14.44
CA PRO A 301 39.65 11.59 14.23
C PRO A 301 38.65 12.15 15.22
N VAL A 302 39.03 12.37 16.47
CA VAL A 302 38.15 12.96 17.49
C VAL A 302 37.81 14.40 17.15
N GLY A 303 38.81 15.20 16.78
CA GLY A 303 38.63 16.59 16.32
C GLY A 303 37.74 16.66 15.06
N THR A 304 37.94 15.73 14.14
CA THR A 304 37.09 15.60 12.92
C THR A 304 35.65 15.26 13.26
N ALA A 305 35.43 14.34 14.21
CA ALA A 305 34.07 14.01 14.69
C ALA A 305 33.35 15.24 15.25
N ILE A 306 34.05 16.02 16.08
CA ILE A 306 33.53 17.30 16.59
C ILE A 306 33.21 18.26 15.44
N GLY A 307 34.14 18.38 14.47
CA GLY A 307 33.94 19.20 13.27
C GLY A 307 32.69 18.81 12.48
N PHE A 308 32.43 17.51 12.28
CA PHE A 308 31.19 17.01 11.65
C PHE A 308 29.94 17.35 12.45
N VAL A 309 29.98 17.24 13.78
CA VAL A 309 28.85 17.62 14.64
C VAL A 309 28.55 19.12 14.50
N VAL A 310 29.58 19.96 14.55
CA VAL A 310 29.44 21.43 14.39
C VAL A 310 28.87 21.75 12.99
N LEU A 311 29.41 21.16 11.93
CA LEU A 311 28.95 21.36 10.56
C LEU A 311 27.49 20.93 10.39
N PHE A 312 27.09 19.83 11.02
CA PHE A 312 25.69 19.35 11.03
C PHE A 312 24.76 20.38 11.67
N TRP A 313 25.09 20.89 12.84
CA TRP A 313 24.28 21.89 13.54
C TRP A 313 24.13 23.19 12.76
N ILE A 314 25.20 23.66 12.12
CA ILE A 314 25.20 24.88 11.30
C ILE A 314 24.33 24.70 10.04
N SER A 315 24.45 23.56 9.37
CA SER A 315 23.78 23.31 8.08
C SER A 315 22.31 22.92 8.22
N ARG A 316 21.90 22.29 9.33
CA ARG A 316 20.58 21.67 9.53
C ARG A 316 19.41 22.65 9.28
N GLY A 317 19.48 23.87 9.84
CA GLY A 317 18.38 24.83 9.74
C GLY A 317 18.10 25.27 8.30
N SER A 318 19.17 25.68 7.60
CA SER A 318 19.09 26.12 6.21
C SER A 318 18.68 24.99 5.26
N MET A 319 19.19 23.78 5.49
CA MET A 319 18.87 22.59 4.70
C MET A 319 17.39 22.23 4.82
N ARG A 320 16.84 22.19 6.04
CA ARG A 320 15.43 21.89 6.28
C ARG A 320 14.50 22.86 5.55
N LEU A 321 14.76 24.17 5.67
CA LEU A 321 13.96 25.19 4.98
C LEU A 321 14.02 25.04 3.46
N ALA A 322 15.21 24.78 2.90
CA ALA A 322 15.39 24.58 1.48
C ALA A 322 14.65 23.32 0.96
N ILE A 323 14.73 22.21 1.70
CA ILE A 323 14.03 20.95 1.36
C ILE A 323 12.51 21.17 1.37
N ASP A 324 11.95 21.82 2.40
CA ASP A 324 10.53 22.11 2.51
C ASP A 324 10.03 23.02 1.36
N GLN A 325 10.82 24.02 0.98
CA GLN A 325 10.50 24.90 -0.17
C GLN A 325 10.56 24.14 -1.49
N ALA A 326 11.57 23.30 -1.71
CA ALA A 326 11.69 22.48 -2.91
C ALA A 326 10.56 21.46 -3.02
N ALA A 327 10.18 20.84 -1.92
CA ALA A 327 9.06 19.89 -1.87
C ALA A 327 7.75 20.56 -2.30
N ARG A 328 7.42 21.74 -1.75
CA ARG A 328 6.21 22.51 -2.12
C ARG A 328 6.22 22.94 -3.58
N ALA A 329 7.34 23.44 -4.09
CA ALA A 329 7.46 23.88 -5.48
C ALA A 329 7.35 22.71 -6.46
N ASN A 330 7.97 21.57 -6.17
CA ASN A 330 7.85 20.36 -6.99
C ASN A 330 6.43 19.82 -6.99
N GLN A 331 5.75 19.82 -5.84
CA GLN A 331 4.36 19.38 -5.72
C GLN A 331 3.42 20.30 -6.51
N ALA A 332 3.61 21.61 -6.51
CA ALA A 332 2.83 22.55 -7.31
C ALA A 332 3.04 22.32 -8.82
N ARG A 333 4.28 22.08 -9.26
CA ARG A 333 4.58 21.72 -10.65
C ARG A 333 3.92 20.40 -11.07
N GLU A 334 4.02 19.36 -10.23
CA GLU A 334 3.38 18.05 -10.50
C GLU A 334 1.87 18.17 -10.60
N ALA A 335 1.24 18.93 -9.71
CA ALA A 335 -0.21 19.16 -9.73
C ALA A 335 -0.65 19.81 -11.07
N LEU A 336 0.09 20.82 -11.55
CA LEU A 336 -0.19 21.44 -12.85
C LEU A 336 -0.01 20.48 -14.03
N ALA A 337 1.00 19.60 -13.97
CA ALA A 337 1.22 18.60 -15.03
C ALA A 337 0.07 17.59 -15.09
N VAL A 338 -0.36 17.09 -13.93
CA VAL A 338 -1.49 16.14 -13.85
C VAL A 338 -2.77 16.80 -14.34
N GLU A 339 -3.08 18.02 -13.88
CA GLU A 339 -4.26 18.78 -14.31
C GLU A 339 -4.27 18.99 -15.83
N ALA A 340 -3.10 19.32 -16.43
CA ALA A 340 -2.96 19.47 -17.87
C ALA A 340 -3.25 18.17 -18.64
N LEU A 341 -2.75 17.03 -18.13
CA LEU A 341 -2.95 15.73 -18.77
C LEU A 341 -4.39 15.23 -18.63
N GLU A 342 -5.01 15.44 -17.48
CA GLU A 342 -6.42 15.08 -17.26
C GLU A 342 -7.37 15.92 -18.11
N THR A 343 -7.03 17.21 -18.35
CA THR A 343 -7.87 18.16 -19.06
C THR A 343 -7.35 18.53 -20.45
N VAL A 344 -6.42 17.76 -21.04
CA VAL A 344 -5.75 18.08 -22.30
C VAL A 344 -6.72 18.36 -23.47
N ARG A 345 -7.84 17.62 -23.52
CA ARG A 345 -8.89 17.86 -24.55
C ARG A 345 -9.51 19.22 -24.37
N THR A 346 -9.83 19.61 -23.13
CA THR A 346 -10.42 20.93 -22.84
C THR A 346 -9.45 22.06 -23.15
N LEU A 347 -8.17 21.89 -22.82
CA LEU A 347 -7.11 22.84 -23.14
C LEU A 347 -6.99 23.05 -24.65
N LYS A 348 -6.97 21.96 -25.44
CA LYS A 348 -6.90 22.03 -26.91
C LYS A 348 -8.14 22.66 -27.53
N LEU A 349 -9.33 22.29 -27.07
CA LEU A 349 -10.58 22.87 -27.56
C LEU A 349 -10.71 24.34 -27.21
N GLY A 350 -10.16 24.78 -26.11
CA GLY A 350 -10.15 26.17 -25.67
C GLY A 350 -9.02 27.00 -26.24
N GLY A 351 -8.07 26.41 -27.01
CA GLY A 351 -6.88 27.12 -27.53
C GLY A 351 -6.02 27.72 -26.38
N ALA A 352 -6.00 27.05 -25.22
CA ALA A 352 -5.37 27.59 -24.01
C ALA A 352 -3.96 27.03 -23.76
N GLU A 353 -3.39 26.28 -24.73
CA GLU A 353 -2.10 25.58 -24.56
C GLU A 353 -0.97 26.53 -24.20
N GLU A 354 -0.84 27.66 -24.90
CA GLU A 354 0.26 28.62 -24.64
C GLU A 354 0.19 29.15 -23.21
N ARG A 355 -0.99 29.56 -22.75
CA ARG A 355 -1.15 30.03 -21.36
C ARG A 355 -0.82 28.98 -20.34
N TRP A 356 -1.12 27.71 -20.63
CA TRP A 356 -0.83 26.62 -19.73
C TRP A 356 0.66 26.26 -19.73
N ILE A 357 1.29 26.30 -20.91
CA ILE A 357 2.75 26.14 -21.05
C ILE A 357 3.48 27.23 -20.25
N ASP A 358 3.07 28.49 -20.35
CA ASP A 358 3.66 29.58 -19.58
C ASP A 358 3.50 29.38 -18.07
N ARG A 359 2.30 28.97 -17.63
CA ARG A 359 2.03 28.68 -16.22
C ARG A 359 2.87 27.50 -15.71
N TYR A 360 2.99 26.45 -16.51
CA TYR A 360 3.84 25.31 -16.18
C TYR A 360 5.32 25.68 -16.18
N ALA A 361 5.76 26.48 -17.16
CA ALA A 361 7.15 26.96 -17.24
C ALA A 361 7.52 27.81 -16.02
N ALA A 362 6.63 28.69 -15.57
CA ALA A 362 6.83 29.46 -14.35
C ALA A 362 6.94 28.56 -13.10
N ALA A 363 6.05 27.57 -12.97
CA ALA A 363 6.11 26.61 -11.85
C ALA A 363 7.36 25.71 -11.93
N ALA A 364 7.75 25.29 -13.14
CA ALA A 364 8.97 24.51 -13.37
C ALA A 364 10.23 25.32 -13.04
N ALA A 365 10.28 26.61 -13.40
CA ALA A 365 11.38 27.50 -13.05
C ALA A 365 11.49 27.68 -11.52
N ALA A 366 10.36 27.88 -10.84
CA ALA A 366 10.33 27.97 -9.38
C ALA A 366 10.80 26.67 -8.71
N ALA A 367 10.33 25.51 -9.21
CA ALA A 367 10.77 24.20 -8.71
C ALA A 367 12.27 23.94 -8.96
N ALA A 368 12.76 24.31 -10.16
CA ALA A 368 14.17 24.21 -10.52
C ALA A 368 15.04 25.11 -9.63
N ALA A 369 14.65 26.35 -9.38
CA ALA A 369 15.37 27.27 -8.50
C ALA A 369 15.40 26.76 -7.06
N ALA A 370 14.28 26.26 -6.54
CA ALA A 370 14.22 25.68 -5.20
C ALA A 370 15.09 24.41 -5.08
N SER A 371 15.04 23.53 -6.09
CA SER A 371 15.87 22.30 -6.15
C SER A 371 17.35 22.62 -6.30
N ALA A 372 17.71 23.64 -7.11
CA ALA A 372 19.08 24.13 -7.24
C ALA A 372 19.62 24.67 -5.91
N ARG A 373 18.80 25.34 -5.13
CA ARG A 373 19.16 25.81 -3.79
C ARG A 373 19.48 24.65 -2.83
N VAL A 374 18.66 23.57 -2.86
CA VAL A 374 18.99 22.34 -2.12
C VAL A 374 20.29 21.73 -2.63
N GLY A 375 20.48 21.68 -3.94
CA GLY A 375 21.69 21.16 -4.58
C GLY A 375 22.94 21.95 -4.16
N THR A 376 22.89 23.29 -4.16
CA THR A 376 24.02 24.15 -3.76
C THR A 376 24.33 24.01 -2.25
N LEU A 377 23.31 23.94 -1.40
CA LEU A 377 23.51 23.70 0.03
C LEU A 377 24.09 22.31 0.29
N THR A 378 23.58 21.28 -0.37
CA THR A 378 24.11 19.91 -0.26
C THR A 378 25.55 19.84 -0.77
N GLY A 379 25.84 20.48 -1.91
CA GLY A 379 27.18 20.56 -2.46
C GLY A 379 28.16 21.31 -1.57
N SER A 380 27.76 22.44 -0.95
CA SER A 380 28.61 23.18 -0.01
C SER A 380 28.87 22.39 1.28
N VAL A 381 27.87 21.68 1.81
CA VAL A 381 28.05 20.79 2.98
C VAL A 381 28.99 19.64 2.64
N LEU A 382 28.84 19.03 1.44
CA LEU A 382 29.72 17.97 0.98
C LEU A 382 31.16 18.49 0.79
N ALA A 383 31.35 19.64 0.16
CA ALA A 383 32.65 20.28 -0.01
C ALA A 383 33.32 20.63 1.34
N ALA A 384 32.54 21.17 2.29
CA ALA A 384 33.04 21.44 3.64
C ALA A 384 33.43 20.15 4.38
N SER A 385 32.63 19.07 4.23
CA SER A 385 32.97 17.77 4.82
C SER A 385 34.24 17.18 4.22
N GLN A 386 34.42 17.31 2.90
CA GLN A 386 35.63 16.84 2.20
C GLN A 386 36.84 17.68 2.61
N ALA A 387 36.69 19.01 2.72
CA ALA A 387 37.76 19.88 3.22
C ALA A 387 38.17 19.48 4.65
N LEU A 388 37.20 19.22 5.53
CA LEU A 388 37.47 18.78 6.90
C LEU A 388 38.26 17.45 6.93
N VAL A 389 37.89 16.49 6.10
CA VAL A 389 38.61 15.21 5.97
C VAL A 389 40.04 15.43 5.45
N THR A 390 40.19 16.27 4.43
CA THR A 390 41.52 16.58 3.86
C THR A 390 42.43 17.30 4.88
N LEU A 391 41.90 18.31 5.60
CA LEU A 391 42.61 19.01 6.67
C LEU A 391 42.98 18.06 7.81
N SER A 392 42.09 17.11 8.15
CA SER A 392 42.36 16.08 9.14
C SER A 392 43.51 15.15 8.69
N GLY A 393 43.53 14.76 7.43
CA GLY A 393 44.64 13.99 6.86
C GLY A 393 45.99 14.77 6.94
N LEU A 394 45.95 16.04 6.59
CA LEU A 394 47.15 16.92 6.68
C LEU A 394 47.61 17.08 8.15
N ALA A 395 46.69 17.35 9.05
CA ALA A 395 46.99 17.46 10.50
C ALA A 395 47.62 16.18 11.05
N ALA A 396 47.14 15.03 10.58
CA ALA A 396 47.71 13.73 10.96
C ALA A 396 49.15 13.54 10.48
N VAL A 397 49.44 13.99 9.25
CA VAL A 397 50.81 13.97 8.73
C VAL A 397 51.72 14.84 9.58
N VAL A 398 51.29 16.07 9.87
CA VAL A 398 52.08 17.04 10.68
C VAL A 398 52.32 16.48 12.09
N LEU A 399 51.28 16.06 12.79
CA LEU A 399 51.42 15.51 14.15
C LEU A 399 52.25 14.21 14.15
N GLY A 400 52.08 13.36 13.13
CA GLY A 400 52.86 12.15 13.00
C GLY A 400 54.34 12.39 12.74
N VAL A 401 54.69 13.33 11.85
CA VAL A 401 56.11 13.71 11.62
C VAL A 401 56.70 14.30 12.90
N LEU A 402 56.00 15.17 13.63
CA LEU A 402 56.46 15.68 14.91
C LEU A 402 56.72 14.55 15.94
N SER A 403 55.84 13.54 15.98
CA SER A 403 56.00 12.36 16.85
C SER A 403 57.18 11.50 16.45
N VAL A 404 57.49 11.36 15.16
CA VAL A 404 58.67 10.65 14.69
C VAL A 404 59.94 11.42 15.05
N LEU A 405 59.98 12.75 14.83
CA LEU A 405 61.12 13.60 15.18
C LEU A 405 61.40 13.62 16.67
N SER A 406 60.37 13.52 17.51
CA SER A 406 60.51 13.41 18.98
C SER A 406 60.91 12.00 19.46
N GLY A 407 61.04 11.02 18.55
CA GLY A 407 61.39 9.65 18.89
C GLY A 407 60.29 8.82 19.57
N THR A 408 59.08 9.37 19.64
CA THR A 408 57.91 8.68 20.27
C THR A 408 57.21 7.71 19.33
N MET A 409 57.57 7.73 18.03
CA MET A 409 56.89 6.95 17.00
C MET A 409 57.90 6.49 15.92
N THR A 410 57.73 5.29 15.37
CA THR A 410 58.55 4.82 14.24
C THR A 410 57.99 5.32 12.89
N ALA A 411 58.82 5.32 11.86
CA ALA A 411 58.43 5.68 10.50
C ALA A 411 57.35 4.71 9.95
N GLY A 412 57.46 3.44 10.26
CA GLY A 412 56.45 2.44 9.90
C GLY A 412 55.10 2.66 10.60
N ALA A 413 55.12 3.03 11.88
CA ALA A 413 53.91 3.40 12.64
C ALA A 413 53.27 4.68 12.10
N LEU A 414 54.04 5.66 11.58
CA LEU A 414 53.48 6.86 10.92
C LEU A 414 52.67 6.48 9.68
N ILE A 415 53.25 5.64 8.79
CA ILE A 415 52.55 5.22 7.57
C ILE A 415 51.30 4.40 7.89
N ALA A 416 51.40 3.46 8.85
CA ALA A 416 50.27 2.71 9.31
C ALA A 416 49.18 3.61 9.91
N GLY A 417 49.55 4.61 10.74
CA GLY A 417 48.64 5.60 11.31
C GLY A 417 47.90 6.42 10.24
N MET A 418 48.58 6.81 9.17
CA MET A 418 47.96 7.51 8.03
C MET A 418 46.93 6.62 7.32
N MET A 419 47.20 5.33 7.14
CA MET A 419 46.22 4.37 6.57
C MET A 419 45.03 4.19 7.49
N LEU A 420 45.25 4.09 8.80
CA LEU A 420 44.18 3.95 9.79
C LEU A 420 43.27 5.17 9.86
N ILE A 421 43.79 6.39 9.70
CA ILE A 421 42.98 7.61 9.66
C ILE A 421 41.93 7.57 8.56
N TRP A 422 42.32 7.23 7.35
CA TRP A 422 41.36 7.12 6.23
C TRP A 422 40.29 6.04 6.49
N ARG A 423 40.66 5.00 7.20
CA ARG A 423 39.72 3.92 7.59
C ARG A 423 38.69 4.39 8.63
N VAL A 424 39.02 5.37 9.47
CA VAL A 424 38.09 5.99 10.42
C VAL A 424 37.27 7.08 9.75
N LEU A 425 37.92 7.96 8.98
CA LEU A 425 37.26 9.14 8.39
C LEU A 425 36.20 8.75 7.35
N GLY A 426 36.41 7.66 6.58
CA GLY A 426 35.48 7.20 5.54
C GLY A 426 34.07 6.90 6.06
N PRO A 427 33.87 5.97 6.99
CA PRO A 427 32.57 5.70 7.60
C PRO A 427 31.98 6.93 8.29
N MET A 428 32.77 7.74 8.98
CA MET A 428 32.32 8.98 9.65
C MET A 428 31.76 9.98 8.64
N GLN A 429 32.46 10.23 7.54
CA GLN A 429 32.02 11.11 6.45
C GLN A 429 30.72 10.58 5.82
N THR A 430 30.65 9.28 5.53
CA THR A 430 29.45 8.66 4.98
C THR A 430 28.25 8.82 5.92
N CYS A 431 28.41 8.57 7.21
CA CYS A 431 27.37 8.80 8.21
C CYS A 431 26.94 10.27 8.26
N PHE A 432 27.91 11.21 8.24
CA PHE A 432 27.60 12.64 8.24
C PHE A 432 26.78 13.06 7.01
N VAL A 433 27.19 12.66 5.80
CA VAL A 433 26.49 12.99 4.54
C VAL A 433 25.07 12.40 4.55
N MET A 434 24.90 11.18 5.04
CA MET A 434 23.58 10.57 5.12
C MET A 434 22.71 11.15 6.24
N LEU A 435 23.31 11.56 7.35
CA LEU A 435 22.61 12.25 8.42
C LEU A 435 22.08 13.63 7.95
N SER A 436 22.78 14.30 7.03
CA SER A 436 22.27 15.53 6.41
C SER A 436 21.02 15.31 5.54
N ARG A 437 20.81 14.08 5.01
CA ARG A 437 19.61 13.68 4.27
C ARG A 437 18.51 13.06 5.16
N TRP A 438 18.78 12.90 6.45
CA TRP A 438 17.87 12.29 7.42
C TRP A 438 16.49 12.94 7.46
N GLU A 439 16.44 14.27 7.41
CA GLU A 439 15.19 15.04 7.42
C GLU A 439 14.29 14.65 6.23
N GLN A 440 14.86 14.45 5.05
CA GLN A 440 14.12 14.00 3.86
C GLN A 440 13.57 12.58 4.06
N THR A 441 14.42 11.65 4.51
CA THR A 441 13.99 10.25 4.78
C THR A 441 12.92 10.21 5.88
N GLN A 442 13.07 11.02 6.92
CA GLN A 442 12.09 11.10 8.00
C GLN A 442 10.75 11.69 7.51
N ALA A 443 10.76 12.62 6.54
CA ALA A 443 9.54 13.13 5.93
C ALA A 443 8.82 12.00 5.14
N SER A 444 9.54 11.21 4.35
CA SER A 444 8.97 10.07 3.64
C SER A 444 8.42 9.00 4.61
N ILE A 445 9.12 8.70 5.72
CA ILE A 445 8.61 7.78 6.75
C ILE A 445 7.32 8.31 7.37
N ARG A 446 7.27 9.60 7.74
CA ARG A 446 6.05 10.22 8.31
C ARG A 446 4.88 10.20 7.34
N GLN A 447 5.14 10.37 6.04
CA GLN A 447 4.11 10.30 5.01
C GLN A 447 3.52 8.88 4.88
N VAL A 448 4.37 7.85 4.90
CA VAL A 448 3.93 6.44 4.89
C VAL A 448 3.20 6.08 6.20
N ASP A 449 3.75 6.46 7.35
CA ASP A 449 3.11 6.22 8.66
C ASP A 449 1.75 6.94 8.74
N GLY A 450 1.65 8.18 8.23
CA GLY A 450 0.40 8.93 8.13
C GLY A 450 -0.64 8.23 7.24
N LEU A 451 -0.21 7.66 6.11
CA LEU A 451 -1.08 6.87 5.26
C LEU A 451 -1.58 5.60 5.97
N MET A 452 -0.66 4.86 6.59
CA MET A 452 -0.99 3.62 7.30
C MET A 452 -1.80 3.83 8.59
N ALA A 453 -1.83 5.06 9.11
CA ALA A 453 -2.66 5.45 10.24
C ALA A 453 -4.13 5.73 9.87
N LEU A 454 -4.44 5.94 8.58
CA LEU A 454 -5.81 6.14 8.12
C LEU A 454 -6.67 4.92 8.43
N GLU A 455 -7.93 5.16 8.77
CA GLU A 455 -8.86 4.07 9.03
C GLU A 455 -9.27 3.37 7.75
N THR A 456 -9.13 2.05 7.74
CA THR A 456 -9.57 1.18 6.65
C THR A 456 -11.04 0.78 6.80
N GLU A 457 -11.66 0.36 5.71
CA GLU A 457 -12.95 -0.34 5.75
C GLU A 457 -12.72 -1.71 6.39
N ARG A 458 -12.94 -1.80 7.70
CA ARG A 458 -12.82 -3.08 8.40
C ARG A 458 -14.12 -3.84 8.36
N PRO A 459 -14.06 -5.16 8.16
CA PRO A 459 -15.21 -6.00 8.49
C PRO A 459 -15.50 -5.88 9.99
N PRO A 460 -16.79 -5.94 10.39
CA PRO A 460 -17.14 -5.98 11.80
C PRO A 460 -16.48 -7.17 12.50
N PRO A 461 -16.35 -7.15 13.86
CA PRO A 461 -15.87 -8.29 14.62
C PRO A 461 -16.66 -9.55 14.27
N LEU A 462 -16.04 -10.71 14.43
CA LEU A 462 -16.57 -12.00 14.00
C LEU A 462 -17.99 -12.27 14.51
N GLU A 463 -18.19 -12.01 15.80
CA GLU A 463 -19.46 -12.17 16.51
C GLU A 463 -20.58 -11.26 15.98
N ALA A 464 -20.23 -10.18 15.30
CA ALA A 464 -21.17 -9.21 14.72
C ALA A 464 -21.32 -9.32 13.20
N ARG A 465 -20.69 -10.34 12.55
CA ARG A 465 -20.80 -10.53 11.09
C ARG A 465 -22.16 -11.07 10.73
N MET A 466 -22.89 -10.30 9.94
CA MET A 466 -24.18 -10.72 9.39
C MET A 466 -23.98 -11.60 8.15
N ALA A 467 -24.89 -12.55 7.96
CA ALA A 467 -25.02 -13.30 6.70
C ALA A 467 -25.24 -12.34 5.51
N PRO A 468 -24.86 -12.73 4.30
CA PRO A 468 -25.11 -11.90 3.12
C PRO A 468 -26.61 -11.59 2.99
N PRO A 469 -26.99 -10.42 2.46
CA PRO A 469 -28.38 -10.11 2.16
C PRO A 469 -28.98 -11.14 1.20
N GLU A 470 -30.21 -11.62 1.50
CA GLU A 470 -30.90 -12.63 0.71
C GLU A 470 -32.16 -12.11 0.03
N GLN A 471 -32.92 -11.23 0.71
CA GLN A 471 -34.20 -10.72 0.24
C GLN A 471 -34.09 -9.38 -0.47
N GLY A 472 -33.17 -8.54 -0.03
CA GLY A 472 -32.91 -7.24 -0.61
C GLY A 472 -33.89 -6.14 -0.17
N ALA A 473 -34.49 -6.25 1.03
CA ALA A 473 -35.26 -5.15 1.63
C ALA A 473 -34.33 -4.01 2.02
N VAL A 474 -34.65 -2.76 1.66
CA VAL A 474 -33.82 -1.58 1.95
C VAL A 474 -34.61 -0.56 2.74
N VAL A 475 -34.06 -0.08 3.88
CA VAL A 475 -34.71 0.93 4.73
C VAL A 475 -33.74 2.05 5.06
N PHE A 476 -34.13 3.27 4.74
CA PHE A 476 -33.46 4.51 5.17
C PHE A 476 -34.24 5.10 6.36
N HIS A 477 -33.53 5.41 7.42
CA HIS A 477 -34.13 6.03 8.60
C HIS A 477 -33.37 7.30 8.96
N ARG A 478 -33.98 8.47 8.67
CA ARG A 478 -33.47 9.83 8.99
C ARG A 478 -32.00 10.02 8.54
N VAL A 479 -31.65 9.55 7.34
CA VAL A 479 -30.29 9.55 6.82
C VAL A 479 -29.86 10.96 6.44
N THR A 480 -28.74 11.39 7.00
CA THR A 480 -28.09 12.68 6.69
C THR A 480 -26.67 12.44 6.21
N LEU A 481 -26.33 13.02 5.06
CA LEU A 481 -24.98 12.93 4.47
C LEU A 481 -24.51 14.26 3.92
N ARG A 482 -23.26 14.61 4.23
CA ARG A 482 -22.48 15.71 3.62
C ARG A 482 -21.18 15.17 3.06
N TYR A 483 -20.77 15.63 1.88
CA TYR A 483 -19.47 15.27 1.32
C TYR A 483 -18.31 16.03 1.99
N LEU A 484 -18.52 17.30 2.33
CA LEU A 484 -17.55 18.13 3.06
C LEU A 484 -18.18 18.65 4.35
N PRO A 485 -17.40 18.80 5.44
CA PRO A 485 -17.94 19.30 6.72
C PRO A 485 -18.63 20.67 6.62
N GLN A 486 -18.18 21.50 5.66
CA GLN A 486 -18.65 22.87 5.47
C GLN A 486 -19.73 23.00 4.37
N SER A 487 -20.04 21.91 3.63
CA SER A 487 -21.06 21.91 2.61
C SER A 487 -22.45 21.69 3.18
N GLU A 488 -23.47 22.14 2.47
CA GLU A 488 -24.85 21.75 2.78
C GLU A 488 -25.02 20.22 2.67
N PRO A 489 -25.92 19.62 3.49
CA PRO A 489 -26.19 18.20 3.41
C PRO A 489 -26.85 17.84 2.08
N VAL A 490 -26.29 16.87 1.38
CA VAL A 490 -26.88 16.31 0.15
C VAL A 490 -28.13 15.48 0.50
N LEU A 491 -28.15 14.84 1.66
CA LEU A 491 -29.32 14.19 2.24
C LEU A 491 -29.55 14.78 3.63
N ALA A 492 -30.76 15.21 3.92
CA ALA A 492 -31.16 15.90 5.14
C ALA A 492 -32.34 15.17 5.83
N GLY A 493 -32.06 14.03 6.46
CA GLY A 493 -33.06 13.23 7.15
C GLY A 493 -33.91 12.34 6.25
N ALA A 494 -33.36 11.89 5.10
CA ALA A 494 -34.07 11.02 4.16
C ALA A 494 -34.59 9.74 4.84
N SER A 495 -35.87 9.43 4.65
CA SER A 495 -36.55 8.27 5.25
C SER A 495 -37.50 7.63 4.25
N PHE A 496 -37.27 6.35 3.93
CA PHE A 496 -38.14 5.54 3.06
C PHE A 496 -37.81 4.05 3.25
N ALA A 497 -38.71 3.19 2.79
CA ALA A 497 -38.50 1.75 2.80
C ALA A 497 -38.85 1.14 1.45
N ILE A 498 -38.08 0.15 1.01
CA ILE A 498 -38.26 -0.62 -0.23
C ILE A 498 -38.45 -2.08 0.16
N GLN A 499 -39.50 -2.69 -0.33
CA GLN A 499 -39.79 -4.11 -0.10
C GLN A 499 -38.98 -5.00 -1.03
N PRO A 500 -38.71 -6.27 -0.67
CA PRO A 500 -38.07 -7.22 -1.54
C PRO A 500 -38.76 -7.32 -2.90
N GLY A 501 -37.96 -7.38 -3.97
CA GLY A 501 -38.45 -7.56 -5.34
C GLY A 501 -39.13 -6.32 -5.96
N GLN A 502 -39.22 -5.19 -5.25
CA GLN A 502 -39.75 -3.95 -5.81
C GLN A 502 -38.80 -3.28 -6.79
N VAL A 503 -39.37 -2.68 -7.81
CA VAL A 503 -38.67 -1.76 -8.73
C VAL A 503 -38.98 -0.33 -8.33
N VAL A 504 -37.96 0.42 -7.89
CA VAL A 504 -38.08 1.80 -7.42
C VAL A 504 -37.28 2.75 -8.29
N ALA A 505 -37.92 3.77 -8.83
CA ALA A 505 -37.26 4.85 -9.55
C ALA A 505 -37.00 6.02 -8.60
N VAL A 506 -35.75 6.49 -8.57
CA VAL A 506 -35.35 7.72 -7.87
C VAL A 506 -35.20 8.84 -8.89
N THR A 507 -36.01 9.88 -8.75
CA THR A 507 -36.03 11.05 -9.64
C THR A 507 -35.61 12.32 -8.89
N GLY A 508 -35.27 13.36 -9.62
CA GLY A 508 -34.85 14.65 -9.06
C GLY A 508 -33.94 15.41 -10.01
N ALA A 509 -33.71 16.67 -9.75
CA ALA A 509 -32.77 17.48 -10.53
C ALA A 509 -31.35 16.92 -10.50
N GLU A 510 -30.51 17.36 -11.42
CA GLU A 510 -29.09 17.00 -11.41
C GLU A 510 -28.40 17.53 -10.13
N GLY A 511 -27.52 16.73 -9.52
CA GLY A 511 -26.84 17.13 -8.27
C GLY A 511 -27.65 16.96 -6.97
N THR A 512 -28.94 16.54 -7.01
CA THR A 512 -29.77 16.37 -5.78
C THR A 512 -29.35 15.21 -4.89
N GLY A 513 -28.43 14.32 -5.32
CA GLY A 513 -27.94 13.20 -4.50
C GLY A 513 -28.55 11.83 -4.83
N LYS A 514 -29.12 11.65 -6.03
CA LYS A 514 -29.66 10.35 -6.50
C LYS A 514 -28.60 9.24 -6.44
N SER A 515 -27.44 9.46 -7.01
CA SER A 515 -26.29 8.52 -6.95
C SER A 515 -25.82 8.29 -5.51
N THR A 516 -25.91 9.31 -4.67
CA THR A 516 -25.54 9.22 -3.25
C THR A 516 -26.39 8.21 -2.49
N LEU A 517 -27.70 8.11 -2.78
CA LEU A 517 -28.55 7.08 -2.21
C LEU A 517 -28.08 5.68 -2.57
N LEU A 518 -27.71 5.47 -3.85
CA LEU A 518 -27.20 4.19 -4.32
C LEU A 518 -25.86 3.83 -3.65
N LEU A 519 -24.95 4.79 -3.54
CA LEU A 519 -23.64 4.62 -2.90
C LEU A 519 -23.73 4.29 -1.41
N LEU A 520 -24.76 4.82 -0.71
CA LEU A 520 -25.05 4.49 0.69
C LEU A 520 -25.53 3.04 0.85
N ILE A 521 -26.36 2.53 -0.07
CA ILE A 521 -26.79 1.13 -0.08
C ILE A 521 -25.58 0.20 -0.32
N ALA A 522 -24.68 0.57 -1.24
CA ALA A 522 -23.46 -0.17 -1.51
C ALA A 522 -22.41 -0.07 -0.36
N GLY A 523 -22.69 0.70 0.69
CA GLY A 523 -21.78 0.91 1.82
C GLY A 523 -20.48 1.62 1.44
N LEU A 524 -20.43 2.33 0.30
CA LEU A 524 -19.25 3.10 -0.14
C LEU A 524 -19.12 4.42 0.63
N TYR A 525 -20.24 4.95 1.12
CA TYR A 525 -20.30 6.10 2.01
C TYR A 525 -21.01 5.75 3.31
N ARG A 526 -20.60 6.40 4.40
CA ARG A 526 -21.24 6.27 5.71
C ARG A 526 -22.02 7.54 6.03
N PRO A 527 -23.31 7.44 6.41
CA PRO A 527 -24.08 8.61 6.81
C PRO A 527 -23.55 9.19 8.12
N GLN A 528 -23.59 10.52 8.26
CA GLN A 528 -23.27 11.21 9.51
C GLN A 528 -24.44 11.14 10.52
N GLY A 529 -25.67 11.01 10.04
CA GLY A 529 -26.86 10.84 10.89
C GLY A 529 -27.81 9.81 10.30
N GLY A 530 -28.59 9.16 11.15
CA GLY A 530 -29.51 8.11 10.74
C GLY A 530 -28.80 6.79 10.44
N LEU A 531 -29.51 5.87 9.78
CA LEU A 531 -29.00 4.55 9.44
C LEU A 531 -29.65 4.02 8.15
N VAL A 532 -28.90 3.18 7.43
CA VAL A 532 -29.37 2.42 6.29
C VAL A 532 -29.37 0.94 6.68
N ARG A 533 -30.50 0.27 6.46
CA ARG A 533 -30.65 -1.17 6.74
C ARG A 533 -30.90 -1.94 5.46
N ILE A 534 -30.33 -3.13 5.38
CA ILE A 534 -30.63 -4.14 4.36
C ILE A 534 -31.06 -5.41 5.09
N ASP A 535 -32.21 -5.94 4.73
CA ASP A 535 -32.82 -7.11 5.37
C ASP A 535 -32.91 -6.98 6.91
N GLY A 536 -33.24 -5.76 7.38
CA GLY A 536 -33.36 -5.43 8.80
C GLY A 536 -32.05 -5.12 9.52
N HIS A 537 -30.88 -5.35 8.90
CA HIS A 537 -29.55 -5.14 9.49
C HIS A 537 -28.90 -3.85 8.99
N ASP A 538 -28.17 -3.16 9.85
CA ASP A 538 -27.40 -1.96 9.47
C ASP A 538 -26.32 -2.33 8.43
N VAL A 539 -26.20 -1.53 7.37
CA VAL A 539 -25.18 -1.70 6.33
C VAL A 539 -23.76 -1.78 6.92
N ARG A 540 -23.50 -1.12 8.04
CA ARG A 540 -22.22 -1.12 8.74
C ARG A 540 -21.89 -2.44 9.45
N SER A 541 -22.89 -3.30 9.68
CA SER A 541 -22.71 -4.61 10.32
C SER A 541 -22.31 -5.72 9.34
N PHE A 542 -22.40 -5.47 8.04
CA PHE A 542 -21.93 -6.42 7.03
C PHE A 542 -20.43 -6.29 6.79
N ASN A 543 -19.80 -7.40 6.40
CA ASN A 543 -18.49 -7.32 5.77
C ASN A 543 -18.64 -6.56 4.42
N PRO A 544 -17.90 -5.46 4.18
CA PRO A 544 -18.06 -4.65 2.97
C PRO A 544 -17.93 -5.46 1.66
N ALA A 545 -17.03 -6.44 1.62
CA ALA A 545 -16.83 -7.30 0.45
C ALA A 545 -18.06 -8.21 0.23
N VAL A 546 -18.61 -8.79 1.28
CA VAL A 546 -19.80 -9.65 1.23
C VAL A 546 -21.02 -8.85 0.77
N LEU A 547 -21.24 -7.67 1.39
CA LEU A 547 -22.32 -6.77 1.01
C LEU A 547 -22.25 -6.39 -0.48
N ARG A 548 -21.08 -5.97 -0.97
CA ARG A 548 -20.91 -5.55 -2.37
C ARG A 548 -21.02 -6.70 -3.36
N ARG A 549 -20.72 -7.94 -2.94
CA ARG A 549 -20.99 -9.14 -3.77
C ARG A 549 -22.49 -9.43 -3.90
N SER A 550 -23.31 -9.05 -2.91
CA SER A 550 -24.77 -9.17 -2.92
C SER A 550 -25.49 -8.01 -3.62
N ILE A 551 -24.75 -7.14 -4.30
CA ILE A 551 -25.28 -5.99 -5.03
C ILE A 551 -24.79 -6.02 -6.48
N GLY A 552 -25.70 -6.05 -7.43
CA GLY A 552 -25.42 -5.76 -8.84
C GLY A 552 -25.34 -4.25 -9.01
N TRP A 553 -24.25 -3.73 -9.56
CA TRP A 553 -24.03 -2.28 -9.72
C TRP A 553 -23.79 -1.91 -11.18
N VAL A 554 -24.56 -0.97 -11.70
CA VAL A 554 -24.34 -0.35 -13.01
C VAL A 554 -24.15 1.16 -12.80
N PRO A 555 -22.92 1.68 -12.92
CA PRO A 555 -22.62 3.10 -12.72
C PRO A 555 -23.07 3.94 -13.91
N GLN A 556 -23.18 5.25 -13.70
CA GLN A 556 -23.46 6.23 -14.76
C GLN A 556 -22.36 6.24 -15.85
N SER A 557 -21.12 6.04 -15.46
CA SER A 557 -19.95 5.97 -16.35
C SER A 557 -19.13 4.74 -16.03
N PRO A 558 -19.36 3.60 -16.71
CA PRO A 558 -18.62 2.38 -16.47
C PRO A 558 -17.21 2.48 -17.00
N GLY A 559 -16.25 2.02 -16.16
CA GLY A 559 -14.86 1.79 -16.54
C GLY A 559 -14.55 0.30 -16.55
N LEU A 560 -13.70 -0.13 -17.48
CA LEU A 560 -13.15 -1.48 -17.51
C LEU A 560 -11.69 -1.45 -17.04
N LEU A 561 -11.29 -2.45 -16.31
CA LEU A 561 -9.90 -2.65 -15.93
C LEU A 561 -9.10 -3.21 -17.09
N TYR A 562 -7.78 -2.97 -17.08
CA TYR A 562 -6.89 -3.56 -18.08
C TYR A 562 -6.97 -5.09 -18.06
N GLY A 563 -7.31 -5.67 -19.20
CA GLY A 563 -7.49 -7.09 -19.36
C GLY A 563 -8.43 -7.42 -20.50
N THR A 564 -8.90 -8.66 -20.60
CA THR A 564 -9.90 -9.04 -21.60
C THR A 564 -11.33 -8.73 -21.11
N ILE A 565 -12.31 -8.69 -22.02
CA ILE A 565 -13.72 -8.57 -21.64
C ILE A 565 -14.13 -9.72 -20.73
N ALA A 566 -13.70 -10.96 -21.03
CA ALA A 566 -13.95 -12.12 -20.18
C ALA A 566 -13.38 -11.96 -18.76
N GLN A 567 -12.15 -11.44 -18.64
CA GLN A 567 -11.54 -11.15 -17.34
C GLN A 567 -12.31 -10.09 -16.56
N ASN A 568 -12.75 -9.02 -17.21
CA ASN A 568 -13.56 -7.98 -16.58
C ASN A 568 -14.92 -8.52 -16.08
N LEU A 569 -15.59 -9.36 -16.85
CA LEU A 569 -16.84 -10.00 -16.42
C LEU A 569 -16.62 -10.96 -15.24
N ARG A 570 -15.51 -11.73 -15.25
CA ARG A 570 -15.14 -12.62 -14.14
C ARG A 570 -14.79 -11.91 -12.85
N LEU A 571 -14.51 -10.60 -12.87
CA LEU A 571 -14.38 -9.82 -11.63
C LEU A 571 -15.68 -9.81 -10.81
N ALA A 572 -16.82 -9.91 -11.47
CA ALA A 572 -18.11 -10.02 -10.77
C ALA A 572 -18.33 -11.41 -10.15
N ARG A 573 -17.90 -12.47 -10.86
CA ARG A 573 -17.99 -13.88 -10.42
C ARG A 573 -16.80 -14.67 -10.95
N PRO A 574 -15.73 -14.83 -10.16
CA PRO A 574 -14.48 -15.47 -10.60
C PRO A 574 -14.65 -16.90 -11.14
N SER A 575 -15.59 -17.65 -10.58
CA SER A 575 -15.89 -19.04 -10.98
C SER A 575 -16.81 -19.17 -12.20
N ALA A 576 -17.18 -18.06 -12.89
CA ALA A 576 -18.11 -18.11 -14.01
C ALA A 576 -17.51 -18.84 -15.22
N SER A 577 -18.26 -19.82 -15.75
CA SER A 577 -17.93 -20.50 -17.00
C SER A 577 -18.15 -19.59 -18.20
N ASP A 578 -17.54 -19.93 -19.34
CA ASP A 578 -17.72 -19.18 -20.59
C ASP A 578 -19.20 -19.15 -21.06
N GLU A 579 -19.95 -20.21 -20.77
CA GLU A 579 -21.37 -20.26 -21.04
C GLU A 579 -22.16 -19.26 -20.19
N GLN A 580 -21.81 -19.12 -18.91
CA GLN A 580 -22.42 -18.14 -18.02
C GLN A 580 -22.08 -16.70 -18.45
N LEU A 581 -20.86 -16.47 -18.93
CA LEU A 581 -20.46 -15.16 -19.49
C LEU A 581 -21.30 -14.82 -20.75
N ARG A 582 -21.48 -15.80 -21.65
CA ARG A 582 -22.31 -15.62 -22.86
C ARG A 582 -23.78 -15.39 -22.52
N ALA A 583 -24.32 -16.15 -21.57
CA ALA A 583 -25.70 -15.99 -21.11
C ALA A 583 -25.95 -14.59 -20.52
N ALA A 584 -25.05 -14.12 -19.63
CA ALA A 584 -25.15 -12.79 -19.07
C ALA A 584 -25.00 -11.68 -20.13
N ALA A 585 -24.11 -11.87 -21.11
CA ALA A 585 -23.94 -10.94 -22.22
C ALA A 585 -25.17 -10.92 -23.15
N ALA A 586 -25.82 -12.05 -23.37
CA ALA A 586 -27.06 -12.18 -24.12
C ALA A 586 -28.22 -11.46 -23.40
N GLU A 587 -28.39 -11.72 -22.09
CA GLU A 587 -29.41 -11.05 -21.25
C GLU A 587 -29.22 -9.52 -21.24
N ALA A 588 -27.97 -9.05 -21.22
CA ALA A 588 -27.64 -7.62 -21.30
C ALA A 588 -27.69 -7.07 -22.73
N GLY A 589 -27.99 -7.88 -23.74
CA GLY A 589 -28.08 -7.48 -25.14
C GLY A 589 -26.75 -7.05 -25.76
N VAL A 590 -25.60 -7.54 -25.25
CA VAL A 590 -24.27 -7.15 -25.72
C VAL A 590 -23.51 -8.29 -26.40
N LEU A 591 -24.06 -9.51 -26.40
CA LEU A 591 -23.38 -10.70 -26.92
C LEU A 591 -22.95 -10.54 -28.39
N GLU A 592 -23.87 -10.17 -29.28
CA GLU A 592 -23.57 -9.97 -30.71
C GLU A 592 -22.49 -8.91 -30.93
N ALA A 593 -22.54 -7.82 -30.14
CA ALA A 593 -21.55 -6.75 -30.24
C ALA A 593 -20.16 -7.19 -29.77
N ILE A 594 -20.08 -8.09 -28.77
CA ILE A 594 -18.80 -8.66 -28.32
C ILE A 594 -18.28 -9.66 -29.34
N GLU A 595 -19.13 -10.53 -29.88
CA GLU A 595 -18.74 -11.54 -30.88
C GLU A 595 -18.36 -10.93 -32.23
N ALA A 596 -18.86 -9.75 -32.55
CA ALA A 596 -18.45 -8.98 -33.73
C ALA A 596 -17.05 -8.35 -33.60
N LEU A 597 -16.47 -8.32 -32.38
CA LEU A 597 -15.09 -7.84 -32.19
C LEU A 597 -14.10 -8.90 -32.71
N PRO A 598 -12.93 -8.51 -33.23
CA PRO A 598 -11.96 -9.46 -33.83
C PRO A 598 -11.52 -10.59 -32.92
N GLN A 599 -11.52 -10.37 -31.60
CA GLN A 599 -11.13 -11.35 -30.59
C GLN A 599 -12.29 -11.75 -29.65
N GLY A 600 -13.54 -11.31 -29.95
CA GLY A 600 -14.69 -11.61 -29.11
C GLY A 600 -14.47 -11.27 -27.64
N PHE A 601 -14.73 -12.20 -26.75
CA PHE A 601 -14.51 -12.05 -25.29
C PHE A 601 -13.04 -11.88 -24.88
N ASP A 602 -12.08 -12.27 -25.73
CA ASP A 602 -10.66 -12.10 -25.49
C ASP A 602 -10.13 -10.72 -25.94
N THR A 603 -11.01 -9.88 -26.46
CA THR A 603 -10.67 -8.48 -26.80
C THR A 603 -10.15 -7.76 -25.56
N ARG A 604 -8.94 -7.20 -25.66
CA ARG A 604 -8.31 -6.43 -24.59
C ARG A 604 -8.91 -5.03 -24.49
N VAL A 605 -9.18 -4.61 -23.25
CA VAL A 605 -9.82 -3.33 -22.91
C VAL A 605 -9.11 -2.70 -21.71
N GLY A 606 -9.40 -1.44 -21.41
CA GLY A 606 -8.91 -0.77 -20.19
C GLY A 606 -7.54 -0.13 -20.31
N ASP A 607 -6.88 -0.15 -21.47
CA ASP A 607 -5.71 0.66 -21.74
C ASP A 607 -6.05 1.90 -22.61
N ASN A 608 -5.12 2.86 -22.68
CA ASN A 608 -5.31 4.07 -23.50
C ASN A 608 -5.40 3.80 -25.01
N HIS A 609 -5.05 2.59 -25.46
CA HIS A 609 -5.05 2.17 -26.87
C HIS A 609 -6.30 1.37 -27.22
N SER A 610 -6.77 0.52 -26.29
CA SER A 610 -7.96 -0.32 -26.44
C SER A 610 -9.25 0.38 -25.95
N GLY A 611 -9.14 1.50 -25.27
CA GLY A 611 -10.22 2.21 -24.58
C GLY A 611 -11.26 2.87 -25.46
N ARG A 612 -11.63 2.29 -26.61
CA ARG A 612 -12.55 2.91 -27.57
C ARG A 612 -13.77 2.08 -27.90
N LEU A 613 -14.19 1.22 -26.97
CA LEU A 613 -15.51 0.65 -27.09
C LEU A 613 -16.56 1.77 -26.97
N PRO A 614 -17.58 1.78 -27.82
CA PRO A 614 -18.69 2.72 -27.69
C PRO A 614 -19.30 2.67 -26.29
N ARG A 615 -19.72 3.82 -25.77
CA ARG A 615 -20.29 3.92 -24.42
C ARG A 615 -21.48 2.97 -24.22
N SER A 616 -22.26 2.74 -25.27
CA SER A 616 -23.38 1.79 -25.27
C SER A 616 -22.94 0.35 -25.03
N ILE A 617 -21.79 -0.07 -25.58
CA ILE A 617 -21.22 -1.40 -25.32
C ILE A 617 -20.68 -1.47 -23.89
N LEU A 618 -19.94 -0.46 -23.42
CA LEU A 618 -19.43 -0.40 -22.04
C LEU A 618 -20.56 -0.50 -21.01
N GLN A 619 -21.66 0.21 -21.25
CA GLN A 619 -22.81 0.21 -20.35
C GLN A 619 -23.49 -1.16 -20.29
N ARG A 620 -23.64 -1.84 -21.44
CA ARG A 620 -24.19 -3.19 -21.50
C ARG A 620 -23.23 -4.26 -20.94
N ILE A 621 -21.91 -4.07 -21.05
CA ILE A 621 -20.93 -4.94 -20.37
C ILE A 621 -21.05 -4.77 -18.85
N ALA A 622 -21.23 -3.52 -18.36
CA ALA A 622 -21.45 -3.30 -16.93
C ALA A 622 -22.76 -3.94 -16.45
N LEU A 623 -23.81 -3.89 -17.29
CA LEU A 623 -25.07 -4.61 -17.01
C LEU A 623 -24.85 -6.11 -16.97
N ALA A 624 -24.17 -6.71 -17.96
CA ALA A 624 -23.82 -8.13 -17.98
C ALA A 624 -23.05 -8.54 -16.72
N SER A 625 -22.08 -7.71 -16.28
CA SER A 625 -21.32 -7.90 -15.05
C SER A 625 -22.22 -7.86 -13.80
N ALA A 626 -23.20 -6.97 -13.74
CA ALA A 626 -24.14 -6.88 -12.64
C ALA A 626 -25.09 -8.10 -12.60
N LEU A 627 -25.56 -8.57 -13.76
CA LEU A 627 -26.42 -9.74 -13.90
C LEU A 627 -25.72 -11.05 -13.55
N LEU A 628 -24.42 -11.16 -13.90
CA LEU A 628 -23.61 -12.36 -13.61
C LEU A 628 -23.49 -12.63 -12.11
N ARG A 629 -23.63 -11.59 -11.27
CA ARG A 629 -23.64 -11.73 -9.80
C ARG A 629 -24.86 -12.43 -9.25
N ASP A 630 -25.97 -12.39 -9.97
CA ASP A 630 -27.29 -12.89 -9.53
C ASP A 630 -27.66 -12.40 -8.11
N ALA A 631 -27.50 -11.11 -7.91
CA ALA A 631 -27.60 -10.46 -6.61
C ALA A 631 -29.07 -10.13 -6.25
N PRO A 632 -29.45 -10.15 -4.95
CA PRO A 632 -30.79 -9.80 -4.49
C PRO A 632 -31.12 -8.30 -4.65
N ILE A 633 -30.09 -7.44 -4.86
CA ILE A 633 -30.25 -6.00 -5.07
C ILE A 633 -29.54 -5.62 -6.36
N LEU A 634 -30.22 -4.87 -7.24
CA LEU A 634 -29.68 -4.27 -8.46
C LEU A 634 -29.77 -2.75 -8.40
N LEU A 635 -28.63 -2.08 -8.45
CA LEU A 635 -28.54 -0.63 -8.41
C LEU A 635 -28.13 -0.11 -9.80
N LEU A 636 -28.94 0.79 -10.36
CA LEU A 636 -28.75 1.36 -11.69
C LEU A 636 -28.64 2.89 -11.60
N ASP A 637 -27.48 3.44 -11.90
CA ASP A 637 -27.25 4.89 -11.86
C ASP A 637 -27.25 5.49 -13.24
N GLU A 638 -28.35 6.13 -13.64
CA GLU A 638 -28.59 6.71 -14.95
C GLU A 638 -28.13 5.82 -16.12
N PRO A 639 -28.55 4.53 -16.15
CA PRO A 639 -27.89 3.50 -16.96
C PRO A 639 -27.93 3.73 -18.46
N VAL A 640 -28.81 4.60 -18.95
CA VAL A 640 -29.01 4.88 -20.38
C VAL A 640 -28.92 6.35 -20.75
N ALA A 641 -28.28 7.16 -19.91
CA ALA A 641 -28.09 8.58 -20.21
C ALA A 641 -27.25 8.77 -21.48
N GLY A 642 -27.83 9.40 -22.52
CA GLY A 642 -27.16 9.70 -23.78
C GLY A 642 -26.89 8.48 -24.68
N LEU A 643 -27.61 7.35 -24.49
CA LEU A 643 -27.48 6.12 -25.27
C LEU A 643 -28.64 5.93 -26.27
N ASP A 644 -28.42 5.05 -27.22
CA ASP A 644 -29.37 4.67 -28.27
C ASP A 644 -30.58 3.87 -27.72
N ASP A 645 -31.63 3.75 -28.56
CA ASP A 645 -32.86 3.05 -28.17
C ASP A 645 -32.65 1.54 -27.99
N ALA A 646 -31.69 0.93 -28.70
CA ALA A 646 -31.38 -0.48 -28.53
C ALA A 646 -30.82 -0.77 -27.13
N CYS A 647 -29.93 0.08 -26.64
CA CYS A 647 -29.41 -0.01 -25.28
C CYS A 647 -30.52 0.24 -24.25
N ALA A 648 -31.37 1.26 -24.47
CA ALA A 648 -32.50 1.54 -23.59
C ALA A 648 -33.47 0.35 -23.50
N LYS A 649 -33.72 -0.35 -24.63
CA LYS A 649 -34.54 -1.55 -24.67
C LYS A 649 -33.94 -2.68 -23.85
N ALA A 650 -32.63 -2.97 -23.99
CA ALA A 650 -31.97 -4.01 -23.20
C ALA A 650 -32.13 -3.80 -21.68
N PHE A 651 -31.96 -2.56 -21.21
CA PHE A 651 -32.23 -2.25 -19.80
C PHE A 651 -33.70 -2.41 -19.40
N THR A 652 -34.63 -2.01 -20.28
CA THR A 652 -36.07 -2.19 -20.05
C THR A 652 -36.43 -3.66 -19.94
N ASP A 653 -35.91 -4.50 -20.83
CA ASP A 653 -36.17 -5.94 -20.87
C ASP A 653 -35.60 -6.63 -19.60
N VAL A 654 -34.40 -6.25 -19.17
CA VAL A 654 -33.80 -6.73 -17.91
C VAL A 654 -34.63 -6.32 -16.68
N ILE A 655 -35.04 -5.06 -16.58
CA ILE A 655 -35.87 -4.59 -15.45
C ILE A 655 -37.17 -5.40 -15.41
N ALA A 656 -37.81 -5.62 -16.56
CA ALA A 656 -39.05 -6.39 -16.66
C ALA A 656 -38.87 -7.87 -16.27
N SER A 657 -37.78 -8.52 -16.71
CA SER A 657 -37.48 -9.92 -16.44
C SER A 657 -37.09 -10.21 -14.98
N ARG A 658 -36.46 -9.23 -14.32
CA ARG A 658 -35.99 -9.33 -12.93
C ARG A 658 -36.96 -8.81 -11.89
N ARG A 659 -38.05 -8.16 -12.31
CA ARG A 659 -39.13 -7.68 -11.42
C ARG A 659 -39.69 -8.83 -10.56
N GLY A 660 -39.81 -8.60 -9.25
CA GLY A 660 -40.25 -9.60 -8.29
C GLY A 660 -39.21 -10.63 -7.88
N ARG A 661 -38.05 -10.70 -8.57
CA ARG A 661 -36.92 -11.60 -8.24
C ARG A 661 -35.82 -10.92 -7.47
N CYS A 662 -35.50 -9.68 -7.81
CA CYS A 662 -34.54 -8.87 -7.10
C CYS A 662 -35.10 -7.46 -6.89
N THR A 663 -34.62 -6.78 -5.86
CA THR A 663 -34.96 -5.38 -5.59
C THR A 663 -34.15 -4.50 -6.55
N ILE A 664 -34.83 -3.68 -7.35
CA ILE A 664 -34.19 -2.79 -8.31
C ILE A 664 -34.37 -1.34 -7.88
N LEU A 665 -33.26 -0.64 -7.66
CA LEU A 665 -33.27 0.79 -7.42
C LEU A 665 -32.55 1.51 -8.56
N MET A 666 -33.26 2.36 -9.29
CA MET A 666 -32.70 3.08 -10.42
C MET A 666 -32.82 4.60 -10.24
N ALA A 667 -31.69 5.28 -10.30
CA ALA A 667 -31.66 6.72 -10.50
C ALA A 667 -31.90 7.02 -11.97
N THR A 668 -33.00 7.71 -12.30
CA THR A 668 -33.34 7.98 -13.70
C THR A 668 -34.23 9.20 -13.83
N HIS A 669 -34.13 9.86 -14.99
CA HIS A 669 -35.04 10.92 -15.40
C HIS A 669 -35.88 10.52 -16.63
N ARG A 670 -35.69 9.32 -17.19
CA ARG A 670 -36.39 8.85 -18.38
C ARG A 670 -37.81 8.38 -18.06
N PRO A 671 -38.85 8.92 -18.75
CA PRO A 671 -40.24 8.51 -18.52
C PRO A 671 -40.51 7.03 -18.78
N SER A 672 -39.78 6.38 -19.72
CA SER A 672 -39.91 4.95 -20.01
C SER A 672 -39.53 4.08 -18.81
N HIS A 673 -38.47 4.41 -18.10
CA HIS A 673 -38.01 3.70 -16.91
C HIS A 673 -38.88 4.00 -15.69
N ILE A 674 -39.30 5.24 -15.53
CA ILE A 674 -40.22 5.64 -14.45
C ILE A 674 -41.55 4.83 -14.52
N ARG A 675 -42.06 4.57 -15.73
CA ARG A 675 -43.28 3.77 -15.93
C ARG A 675 -43.13 2.29 -15.56
N LEU A 676 -41.92 1.74 -15.55
CA LEU A 676 -41.64 0.38 -15.13
C LEU A 676 -41.56 0.22 -13.62
N ALA A 677 -41.32 1.31 -12.90
CA ALA A 677 -41.15 1.27 -11.46
C ALA A 677 -42.49 1.01 -10.75
N ASP A 678 -42.46 0.26 -9.66
CA ASP A 678 -43.60 0.07 -8.77
C ASP A 678 -43.86 1.32 -7.93
N ARG A 679 -42.80 2.06 -7.60
CA ARG A 679 -42.85 3.29 -6.81
C ARG A 679 -41.85 4.30 -7.35
N VAL A 680 -42.20 5.57 -7.23
CA VAL A 680 -41.35 6.69 -7.64
C VAL A 680 -40.99 7.53 -6.43
N LEU A 681 -39.72 7.66 -6.13
CA LEU A 681 -39.18 8.53 -5.10
C LEU A 681 -38.61 9.80 -5.74
N ARG A 682 -39.04 10.95 -5.31
CA ARG A 682 -38.49 12.24 -5.74
C ARG A 682 -37.54 12.79 -4.69
N LEU A 683 -36.32 13.05 -5.09
CA LEU A 683 -35.33 13.69 -4.23
C LEU A 683 -35.36 15.21 -4.47
N ARG A 684 -35.68 15.95 -3.42
CA ARG A 684 -35.71 17.42 -3.41
C ARG A 684 -35.21 17.97 -2.09
N ASP A 685 -34.30 18.94 -2.13
CA ASP A 685 -33.75 19.63 -0.95
C ASP A 685 -33.19 18.66 0.12
N GLY A 686 -32.58 17.56 -0.32
CA GLY A 686 -32.04 16.52 0.56
C GLY A 686 -33.08 15.59 1.21
N GLN A 687 -34.36 15.77 0.92
CA GLN A 687 -35.44 14.92 1.40
C GLN A 687 -36.02 14.05 0.29
N VAL A 688 -36.60 12.91 0.65
CA VAL A 688 -37.23 11.96 -0.24
C VAL A 688 -38.73 12.01 -0.07
N GLU A 689 -39.43 12.33 -1.14
CA GLU A 689 -40.88 12.34 -1.23
C GLU A 689 -41.35 11.22 -2.14
N GLU A 690 -42.40 10.52 -1.76
CA GLU A 690 -43.06 9.55 -2.62
C GLU A 690 -44.02 10.28 -3.57
N VAL A 691 -43.93 10.00 -4.86
CA VAL A 691 -44.77 10.63 -5.87
C VAL A 691 -45.64 9.58 -6.53
N ASP A 692 -46.95 9.85 -6.60
CA ASP A 692 -47.84 8.99 -7.35
C ASP A 692 -47.41 8.85 -8.81
N GLN A 693 -47.48 7.64 -9.35
CA GLN A 693 -47.16 7.40 -10.74
C GLN A 693 -48.00 8.31 -11.66
N PRO A 694 -47.41 8.95 -12.68
CA PRO A 694 -48.22 9.58 -13.70
C PRO A 694 -49.05 8.49 -14.39
N ALA A 695 -50.38 8.61 -14.29
CA ALA A 695 -51.32 7.65 -14.82
C ALA A 695 -50.96 7.21 -16.25
N SER A 696 -50.96 5.91 -16.48
CA SER A 696 -50.76 5.36 -17.85
C SER A 696 -51.71 6.08 -18.84
N PRO A 697 -51.25 6.43 -20.02
CA PRO A 697 -52.10 7.07 -21.04
C PRO A 697 -53.04 6.05 -21.70
N SER A 698 -54.02 5.55 -20.96
CA SER A 698 -55.10 4.69 -21.44
C SER A 698 -56.47 5.28 -21.22
N SER A 699 -56.62 6.58 -21.53
CA SER A 699 -57.90 7.18 -21.80
C SER A 699 -57.75 8.22 -22.89
N PRO A 700 -58.58 8.20 -23.97
CA PRO A 700 -58.50 9.18 -25.03
C PRO A 700 -58.85 10.55 -24.48
N ARG A 701 -57.96 11.51 -24.60
CA ARG A 701 -58.24 12.90 -24.32
C ARG A 701 -59.40 13.35 -25.26
N PRO A 702 -60.40 14.04 -24.75
CA PRO A 702 -61.38 14.67 -25.62
C PRO A 702 -60.69 15.72 -26.47
N THR A 703 -60.88 15.60 -27.77
CA THR A 703 -60.44 16.55 -28.79
C THR A 703 -60.90 17.96 -28.44
N ARG A 704 -60.05 18.84 -28.01
CA ARG A 704 -60.30 20.27 -28.00
C ARG A 704 -60.10 20.80 -29.40
N THR A 705 -61.17 21.24 -30.02
CA THR A 705 -61.22 22.04 -31.23
C THR A 705 -60.31 23.27 -31.11
N PRO A 706 -59.46 23.60 -32.09
CA PRO A 706 -58.64 24.78 -32.04
C PRO A 706 -59.51 26.03 -32.24
N VAL A 707 -59.63 26.87 -31.21
CA VAL A 707 -60.12 28.22 -31.36
C VAL A 707 -58.99 29.05 -32.01
N GLY A 708 -59.23 29.53 -33.21
CA GLY A 708 -58.32 30.38 -33.96
C GLY A 708 -58.10 31.72 -33.23
N VAL A 709 -56.83 32.09 -33.10
CA VAL A 709 -56.39 33.42 -32.70
C VAL A 709 -55.73 34.07 -33.93
N PRO A 710 -56.16 35.29 -34.33
CA PRO A 710 -55.63 35.93 -35.51
C PRO A 710 -54.22 36.49 -35.34
N LEU A 711 -53.41 36.27 -36.33
CA LEU A 711 -52.09 36.87 -36.49
C LEU A 711 -52.19 38.39 -36.62
N ALA A 712 -51.66 39.16 -35.69
CA ALA A 712 -51.37 40.56 -35.81
C ALA A 712 -49.86 40.71 -36.12
N ASN A 713 -49.57 41.07 -37.38
CA ASN A 713 -48.32 41.69 -37.82
C ASN A 713 -48.19 43.08 -37.19
N ALA A 714 -47.06 43.44 -36.67
CA ALA A 714 -46.38 44.69 -36.88
C ALA A 714 -45.12 44.87 -35.97
N ALA A 715 -44.12 45.39 -36.62
CA ALA A 715 -43.07 46.26 -36.10
C ALA A 715 -41.78 45.58 -35.54
N PHE A 716 -40.92 45.21 -36.48
CA PHE A 716 -39.47 45.39 -36.34
C PHE A 716 -38.96 46.33 -37.39
N ALA A 717 -38.78 47.60 -37.02
CA ALA A 717 -37.94 48.55 -37.71
C ALA A 717 -37.46 49.58 -36.67
N ASN A 718 -36.16 49.90 -36.78
CA ASN A 718 -35.44 50.96 -36.11
C ASN A 718 -34.97 50.78 -34.68
N LEU A 719 -33.67 50.46 -34.58
CA LEU A 719 -32.71 51.19 -33.74
C LEU A 719 -31.29 50.74 -34.09
N SER A 720 -30.79 51.32 -35.21
CA SER A 720 -29.34 51.50 -35.38
C SER A 720 -29.02 52.96 -35.02
N ALA A 721 -27.88 53.16 -34.44
CA ALA A 721 -27.13 54.39 -34.22
C ALA A 721 -27.14 54.99 -32.81
N ALA A 722 -25.91 55.20 -32.42
CA ALA A 722 -25.39 56.10 -31.39
C ALA A 722 -24.98 55.46 -30.03
N ASN A 723 -23.72 55.14 -29.80
CA ASN A 723 -22.77 56.00 -29.12
C ASN A 723 -21.46 55.28 -28.82
N SER A 724 -20.40 55.72 -29.46
CA SER A 724 -19.05 55.68 -28.88
C SER A 724 -18.89 56.81 -27.85
N PRO A 725 -18.15 56.66 -26.81
CA PRO A 725 -17.08 57.58 -26.56
C PRO A 725 -15.73 56.97 -26.20
N ARG A 726 -14.75 57.57 -26.74
CA ARG A 726 -13.34 57.78 -26.45
C ARG A 726 -12.88 57.68 -25.01
N VAL A 727 -11.77 56.95 -24.88
CA VAL A 727 -10.47 57.33 -24.27
C VAL A 727 -10.50 58.15 -22.95
N GLY A 728 -9.82 57.57 -21.97
CA GLY A 728 -9.28 58.09 -20.77
C GLY A 728 -8.50 57.00 -20.06
#